data_c8b69dc4c35fa4c517467c9aced6ea1f
#
_entry.id   c8b69dc4c35fa4c517467c9aced6ea1f
#
_cell.length_a   1.000
_cell.length_b   1.000
_cell.length_c   1.000
_cell.angle_alpha   90.00
_cell.angle_beta   90.00
_cell.angle_gamma   90.00
#
_symmetry.space_group_name_H-M   'P 1'
#
loop_
_entity.id
_entity.type
_entity.pdbx_description
1 polymer ?
#
loop_
_entity_poly.entity_id
_entity_poly.type
_entity_poly.pdbx_seq_one_letter_code
_entity_poly.pdbx_strand_id
1 'polypeptide(L)'
;MSDYILNSVGPTRKGVLYMCGMTVSNRVYVGTRRLPVGCIGEANIWLEEDFCLRTVYLAQEIIIKALDGTSAGDLEVIIFDYNLRGISAPFAALRDRGLLRTLLTESELTDYISLLKQHIQGVRDVIQGRESSLFEFRATVGKPIEGYKLVVLAVDMYLLEDRTKQDLALLLKAGPSAGVTFMIISPSDDEFDFLSCDCASIDPRILQPVVKPDAVIAACGEILRRLDARTGDPIPFADIEDLSHRWQGDSTDGVTFSVGKFGMDTLCVTIGSNRDQRHNALITGAVGQGKSNLLAVIIHSLCQRYSPAELELYLLDFKEGVTLQNYSNIDHEDYLPHVRALGLEADVDFGIAVLRYLHDVYAQRMQCFKHAGVQNLKQYRENTGNIVPRIVVIIDEFQIMLEDRATARTVVDLLSRSVRLYRAAGIHFILASQTIAHGITLSKDSDIFAQTPIRMAHKNSVRESEATLGLGNIAAADLKTGEAIINLDYGAIASNRKVQIAWADDAVLSDLRREWWRQARSLGISTKAPSVFDGNRTISLGDALPELKALRGKEDLELLLGKTISVDGKSLKVDFSNEVGRNLIVLGAGENRLYRGPNESRNAAIGVLESAMISLAYGSVRGNAQFVICDLCDKETSKINNVRETLQLLETMGCGTECLSTDKFTQRVNELYEGLADRSPDDGIVYLIFLCMEKMRVVPQVYEKLMREGPARGVHFLVWWQKGGTYDSMDGIGRGAREYFDLKVLLHVDEKSAQHILGIFAKWVPRENRALVDDATYLSDPVTIVPYMPLGACSCSAIISSMT
;
A
#
# COMPACT_ATOMS: atom_id res chain seq x y z
N MET A 1 34.60 -5.47 36.07
CA MET A 1 35.07 -6.25 34.89
C MET A 1 35.53 -5.34 33.73
N SER A 2 35.13 -4.10 33.64
CA SER A 2 35.61 -3.11 32.66
C SER A 2 37.07 -2.66 32.90
N ASP A 3 37.56 -2.73 34.14
CA ASP A 3 38.94 -2.23 34.48
C ASP A 3 40.08 -3.16 34.10
N TYR A 4 39.79 -4.36 33.60
CA TYR A 4 40.83 -5.35 33.29
C TYR A 4 41.41 -5.30 31.88
N ILE A 5 40.78 -4.55 30.95
CA ILE A 5 41.16 -4.49 29.54
C ILE A 5 42.15 -3.32 29.25
N LEU A 6 42.21 -2.31 30.14
CA LEU A 6 42.84 -1.02 29.86
C LEU A 6 44.36 -0.90 30.27
N ASN A 7 44.94 -1.84 31.04
CA ASN A 7 46.25 -1.54 31.68
C ASN A 7 47.51 -2.31 31.21
N SER A 8 47.56 -2.92 30.06
CA SER A 8 48.79 -3.56 29.64
C SER A 8 49.04 -3.63 28.12
N VAL A 9 49.11 -2.51 27.44
CA VAL A 9 49.63 -2.54 26.07
C VAL A 9 50.54 -1.33 25.86
N GLY A 10 51.85 -1.61 25.66
CA GLY A 10 52.79 -0.65 25.12
C GLY A 10 52.44 -0.27 23.67
N PRO A 11 52.92 0.81 23.12
CA PRO A 11 52.48 1.40 21.88
C PRO A 11 52.86 0.54 20.68
N THR A 12 51.97 -0.32 20.20
CA THR A 12 52.04 -0.87 18.86
C THR A 12 51.00 -0.22 17.97
N ARG A 13 51.48 0.34 16.88
CA ARG A 13 50.80 1.27 15.98
C ARG A 13 49.56 0.74 15.22
N LYS A 14 48.99 -0.42 15.51
CA LYS A 14 47.85 -0.98 14.79
C LYS A 14 46.83 -1.53 15.74
N GLY A 15 45.59 -1.09 15.62
CA GLY A 15 44.44 -1.72 16.26
C GLY A 15 43.71 -0.92 17.35
N VAL A 16 43.88 0.39 17.39
CA VAL A 16 43.10 1.26 18.33
C VAL A 16 42.31 2.27 17.55
N LEU A 17 40.96 2.16 17.66
CA LEU A 17 40.05 3.06 17.04
C LEU A 17 39.50 4.06 18.08
N TYR A 18 39.59 5.37 17.76
CA TYR A 18 38.95 6.40 18.57
C TYR A 18 37.58 6.72 18.00
N MET A 19 36.53 6.37 18.72
CA MET A 19 35.17 6.82 18.42
C MET A 19 34.57 7.52 19.63
N CYS A 20 34.20 8.77 19.52
CA CYS A 20 33.53 9.55 20.57
C CYS A 20 34.19 9.45 21.97
N GLY A 21 35.52 9.43 22.04
CA GLY A 21 36.26 9.37 23.29
C GLY A 21 36.47 7.97 23.88
N MET A 22 36.00 6.90 23.21
CA MET A 22 36.25 5.50 23.62
C MET A 22 37.20 4.81 22.67
N THR A 23 38.20 4.11 23.23
CA THR A 23 39.14 3.28 22.47
C THR A 23 38.57 1.88 22.34
N VAL A 24 38.25 1.42 21.12
CA VAL A 24 37.79 0.06 20.84
C VAL A 24 38.94 -0.73 20.24
N SER A 25 39.32 -1.85 20.88
CA SER A 25 40.34 -2.78 20.37
C SER A 25 39.65 -3.99 19.75
N ASN A 26 39.95 -4.28 18.49
CA ASN A 26 39.46 -5.48 17.81
C ASN A 26 40.24 -6.77 18.20
N ARG A 27 41.24 -6.68 19.07
CA ARG A 27 42.02 -7.84 19.52
C ARG A 27 41.32 -8.55 20.65
N VAL A 28 41.15 -9.86 20.51
CA VAL A 28 40.59 -10.76 21.51
C VAL A 28 41.69 -11.46 22.27
N TYR A 29 41.70 -11.36 23.59
CA TYR A 29 42.66 -12.04 24.46
C TYR A 29 41.99 -13.17 25.23
N VAL A 30 42.46 -14.38 25.10
CA VAL A 30 41.82 -15.57 25.68
C VAL A 30 42.73 -16.34 26.61
N GLY A 31 42.12 -17.09 27.52
CA GLY A 31 42.78 -17.98 28.45
C GLY A 31 43.54 -17.27 29.55
N THR A 32 44.06 -18.07 30.47
CA THR A 32 44.84 -17.62 31.63
C THR A 32 46.13 -16.89 31.26
N ARG A 33 46.69 -17.18 30.08
CA ARG A 33 47.91 -16.54 29.58
C ARG A 33 47.68 -15.30 28.76
N ARG A 34 46.40 -14.88 28.56
CA ARG A 34 46.00 -13.70 27.78
C ARG A 34 46.67 -13.65 26.40
N LEU A 35 46.64 -14.77 25.69
CA LEU A 35 47.19 -14.81 24.33
C LEU A 35 46.27 -14.07 23.37
N PRO A 36 46.76 -13.20 22.48
CA PRO A 36 45.98 -12.55 21.49
C PRO A 36 45.53 -13.56 20.42
N VAL A 37 44.23 -13.61 20.18
CA VAL A 37 43.61 -14.50 19.21
C VAL A 37 43.07 -13.65 18.09
N GLY A 38 43.91 -13.31 17.14
CA GLY A 38 43.50 -12.55 15.95
C GLY A 38 42.80 -11.21 16.24
N CYS A 39 42.44 -10.53 15.20
CA CYS A 39 41.58 -9.33 15.25
C CYS A 39 40.30 -9.64 14.50
N ILE A 40 39.12 -9.33 15.10
CA ILE A 40 37.87 -9.47 14.39
C ILE A 40 37.85 -8.54 13.16
N GLY A 41 37.59 -9.13 11.98
CA GLY A 41 37.65 -8.44 10.69
C GLY A 41 39.03 -8.27 10.06
N GLU A 42 40.12 -8.87 10.66
CA GLU A 42 41.48 -8.79 10.10
C GLU A 42 42.08 -10.16 9.84
N ALA A 43 41.78 -11.19 10.66
CA ALA A 43 42.34 -12.53 10.53
C ALA A 43 41.34 -13.62 10.90
N ASN A 44 41.56 -14.82 10.37
CA ASN A 44 40.79 -16.01 10.76
C ASN A 44 41.52 -16.77 11.86
N ILE A 45 40.78 -17.61 12.59
CA ILE A 45 41.25 -18.37 13.76
C ILE A 45 41.02 -19.84 13.49
N TRP A 46 42.01 -20.67 13.75
CA TRP A 46 41.88 -22.12 13.73
C TRP A 46 42.21 -22.69 15.11
N LEU A 47 41.26 -23.31 15.76
CA LEU A 47 41.41 -24.08 16.97
C LEU A 47 41.73 -25.53 16.56
N GLU A 48 43.03 -25.87 16.63
CA GLU A 48 43.55 -27.14 16.17
C GLU A 48 43.46 -28.23 17.26
N GLU A 49 42.25 -28.72 17.50
CA GLU A 49 42.00 -29.78 18.47
C GLU A 49 40.64 -30.47 18.18
N ASP A 50 40.56 -31.74 18.61
CA ASP A 50 39.30 -32.45 18.67
C ASP A 50 38.31 -31.77 19.62
N PHE A 51 37.05 -31.95 19.36
CA PHE A 51 36.01 -31.37 20.17
C PHE A 51 35.93 -31.99 21.57
N CYS A 52 36.30 -31.20 22.56
CA CYS A 52 36.14 -31.52 23.98
C CYS A 52 35.51 -30.33 24.71
N LEU A 53 35.09 -30.53 25.95
CA LEU A 53 34.47 -29.44 26.74
C LEU A 53 35.37 -28.22 26.87
N ARG A 54 36.67 -28.42 26.91
CA ARG A 54 37.65 -27.32 26.95
C ARG A 54 37.56 -26.45 25.69
N THR A 55 37.56 -27.07 24.50
CA THR A 55 37.45 -26.39 23.21
C THR A 55 36.12 -25.65 23.09
N VAL A 56 35.01 -26.25 23.54
CA VAL A 56 33.69 -25.58 23.58
C VAL A 56 33.75 -24.33 24.47
N TYR A 57 34.29 -24.42 25.68
CA TYR A 57 34.39 -23.27 26.59
C TYR A 57 35.35 -22.20 26.05
N LEU A 58 36.41 -22.59 25.38
CA LEU A 58 37.34 -21.66 24.74
C LEU A 58 36.66 -20.90 23.59
N ALA A 59 35.88 -21.60 22.75
CA ALA A 59 35.12 -20.98 21.70
C ALA A 59 34.07 -19.98 22.25
N GLN A 60 33.35 -20.36 23.32
CA GLN A 60 32.42 -19.49 24.02
C GLN A 60 33.14 -18.26 24.61
N GLU A 61 34.33 -18.42 25.16
CA GLU A 61 35.16 -17.31 25.66
C GLU A 61 35.57 -16.35 24.55
N ILE A 62 35.98 -16.86 23.39
CA ILE A 62 36.36 -16.05 22.22
C ILE A 62 35.13 -15.25 21.72
N ILE A 63 33.96 -15.92 21.57
CA ILE A 63 32.73 -15.29 21.11
C ILE A 63 32.32 -14.13 22.03
N ILE A 64 32.27 -14.38 23.37
CA ILE A 64 31.79 -13.34 24.27
C ILE A 64 32.76 -12.17 24.38
N LYS A 65 34.07 -12.44 24.33
CA LYS A 65 35.07 -11.38 24.32
C LYS A 65 35.10 -10.58 23.00
N ALA A 66 34.82 -11.23 21.88
CA ALA A 66 34.65 -10.57 20.59
C ALA A 66 33.43 -9.61 20.63
N LEU A 67 32.29 -10.08 21.15
CA LEU A 67 31.09 -9.26 21.32
C LEU A 67 31.29 -8.12 22.34
N ASP A 68 32.04 -8.35 23.41
CA ASP A 68 32.34 -7.33 24.41
C ASP A 68 33.35 -6.28 23.91
N GLY A 69 34.30 -6.71 23.06
CA GLY A 69 35.31 -5.85 22.44
C GLY A 69 34.84 -5.04 21.24
N THR A 70 33.62 -5.29 20.73
CA THR A 70 33.00 -4.54 19.66
C THR A 70 31.84 -3.68 20.17
N SER A 71 31.51 -2.63 19.45
CA SER A 71 30.31 -1.85 19.81
C SER A 71 29.06 -2.73 19.71
N ALA A 72 28.13 -2.58 20.66
CA ALA A 72 26.93 -3.41 20.71
C ALA A 72 26.14 -3.31 19.40
N GLY A 73 25.87 -4.47 18.76
CA GLY A 73 25.19 -4.55 17.46
C GLY A 73 26.13 -4.49 16.25
N ASP A 74 27.41 -4.21 16.42
CA ASP A 74 28.37 -4.15 15.30
C ASP A 74 28.92 -5.52 14.89
N LEU A 75 28.80 -6.53 15.75
CA LEU A 75 29.24 -7.90 15.48
C LEU A 75 28.03 -8.84 15.47
N GLU A 76 27.85 -9.56 14.38
CA GLU A 76 26.96 -10.71 14.25
C GLU A 76 27.76 -12.00 14.38
N VAL A 77 27.25 -12.96 15.16
CA VAL A 77 27.86 -14.27 15.36
C VAL A 77 27.04 -15.35 14.69
N ILE A 78 27.69 -16.17 13.88
CA ILE A 78 27.08 -17.31 13.20
C ILE A 78 27.79 -18.57 13.66
N ILE A 79 27.04 -19.53 14.20
CA ILE A 79 27.60 -20.78 14.68
C ILE A 79 27.05 -21.95 13.86
N PHE A 80 27.89 -22.59 13.11
CA PHE A 80 27.59 -23.86 12.46
C PHE A 80 28.04 -24.99 13.41
N ASP A 81 27.07 -25.62 14.05
CA ASP A 81 27.29 -26.69 15.04
C ASP A 81 26.69 -28.01 14.53
N TYR A 82 27.36 -28.62 13.56
CA TYR A 82 26.90 -29.79 12.82
C TYR A 82 26.57 -30.97 13.74
N ASN A 83 27.36 -31.19 14.78
CA ASN A 83 27.23 -32.30 15.70
C ASN A 83 26.53 -31.94 17.03
N LEU A 84 25.85 -30.77 17.11
CA LEU A 84 25.11 -30.31 18.28
C LEU A 84 25.95 -30.30 19.57
N ARG A 85 27.17 -29.80 19.50
CA ARG A 85 28.13 -29.79 20.61
C ARG A 85 27.86 -28.73 21.67
N GLY A 86 26.80 -27.93 21.49
CA GLY A 86 26.29 -27.01 22.50
C GLY A 86 27.07 -25.68 22.62
N ILE A 87 27.84 -25.30 21.60
CA ILE A 87 28.56 -24.01 21.61
C ILE A 87 27.60 -22.85 21.75
N SER A 88 26.45 -22.91 21.09
CA SER A 88 25.45 -21.83 21.05
C SER A 88 24.58 -21.74 22.31
N ALA A 89 24.60 -22.76 23.19
CA ALA A 89 23.67 -22.86 24.31
C ALA A 89 23.63 -21.63 25.25
N PRO A 90 24.74 -21.05 25.72
CA PRO A 90 24.70 -19.91 26.64
C PRO A 90 24.32 -18.58 25.97
N PHE A 91 24.18 -18.56 24.63
CA PHE A 91 23.90 -17.33 23.85
C PHE A 91 22.43 -17.21 23.42
N ALA A 92 21.51 -17.97 24.00
CA ALA A 92 20.10 -17.98 23.60
C ALA A 92 19.50 -16.57 23.54
N ALA A 93 19.75 -15.71 24.52
CA ALA A 93 19.25 -14.35 24.56
C ALA A 93 19.74 -13.47 23.38
N LEU A 94 20.95 -13.72 22.85
CA LEU A 94 21.47 -13.01 21.70
C LEU A 94 20.82 -13.48 20.39
N ARG A 95 20.40 -14.75 20.33
CA ARG A 95 19.66 -15.31 19.19
C ARG A 95 18.32 -14.61 19.01
N ASP A 96 17.58 -14.42 20.11
CA ASP A 96 16.27 -13.77 20.11
C ASP A 96 16.32 -12.30 19.63
N ARG A 97 17.49 -11.69 19.69
CA ARG A 97 17.74 -10.32 19.26
C ARG A 97 18.50 -10.22 17.92
N GLY A 98 18.67 -11.35 17.21
CA GLY A 98 19.30 -11.40 15.92
C GLY A 98 20.82 -11.13 15.89
N LEU A 99 21.48 -11.15 17.06
CA LEU A 99 22.96 -10.98 17.15
C LEU A 99 23.71 -12.31 16.97
N LEU A 100 22.99 -13.42 17.09
CA LEU A 100 23.56 -14.76 16.90
C LEU A 100 22.61 -15.63 16.10
N ARG A 101 23.18 -16.39 15.16
CA ARG A 101 22.47 -17.39 14.36
C ARG A 101 23.14 -18.74 14.53
N THR A 102 22.35 -19.80 14.65
CA THR A 102 22.85 -21.19 14.67
C THR A 102 22.42 -21.89 13.40
N LEU A 103 23.36 -22.57 12.73
CA LEU A 103 23.15 -23.42 11.57
C LEU A 103 23.46 -24.85 11.97
N LEU A 104 22.60 -25.80 11.57
CA LEU A 104 22.69 -27.21 12.02
C LEU A 104 22.90 -28.19 10.87
N THR A 105 22.62 -27.76 9.63
CA THR A 105 22.72 -28.61 8.43
C THR A 105 23.64 -27.99 7.39
N GLU A 106 24.24 -28.80 6.55
CA GLU A 106 25.11 -28.32 5.47
C GLU A 106 24.35 -27.48 4.43
N SER A 107 23.06 -27.76 4.22
CA SER A 107 22.20 -26.92 3.36
C SER A 107 22.09 -25.50 3.90
N GLU A 108 21.85 -25.35 5.22
CA GLU A 108 21.83 -24.03 5.86
C GLU A 108 23.16 -23.30 5.78
N LEU A 109 24.27 -24.05 5.89
CA LEU A 109 25.62 -23.50 5.71
C LEU A 109 25.84 -23.01 4.28
N THR A 110 25.42 -23.78 3.28
CA THR A 110 25.57 -23.43 1.85
C THR A 110 24.74 -22.17 1.51
N ASP A 111 23.51 -22.07 2.03
CA ASP A 111 22.68 -20.88 1.89
C ASP A 111 23.37 -19.67 2.53
N TYR A 112 23.92 -19.85 3.73
CA TYR A 112 24.62 -18.77 4.42
C TYR A 112 25.94 -18.36 3.72
N ILE A 113 26.68 -19.29 3.15
CA ILE A 113 27.85 -19.02 2.29
C ILE A 113 27.47 -18.09 1.14
N SER A 114 26.29 -18.30 0.53
CA SER A 114 25.78 -17.43 -0.54
C SER A 114 25.51 -16.01 -0.03
N LEU A 115 24.98 -15.84 1.17
CA LEU A 115 24.80 -14.54 1.83
C LEU A 115 26.14 -13.87 2.14
N LEU A 116 27.13 -14.63 2.63
CA LEU A 116 28.46 -14.09 2.89
C LEU A 116 29.15 -13.57 1.62
N LYS A 117 29.01 -14.29 0.50
CA LYS A 117 29.54 -13.83 -0.79
C LYS A 117 28.93 -12.49 -1.20
N GLN A 118 27.61 -12.34 -1.03
CA GLN A 118 26.91 -11.08 -1.32
C GLN A 118 27.34 -9.96 -0.37
N HIS A 119 27.49 -10.26 0.92
CA HIS A 119 27.96 -9.30 1.93
C HIS A 119 29.36 -8.80 1.59
N ILE A 120 30.31 -9.71 1.29
CA ILE A 120 31.68 -9.35 0.92
C ILE A 120 31.69 -8.45 -0.33
N GLN A 121 30.86 -8.77 -1.34
CA GLN A 121 30.75 -7.92 -2.52
C GLN A 121 30.19 -6.54 -2.18
N GLY A 122 29.12 -6.48 -1.36
CA GLY A 122 28.54 -5.22 -0.91
C GLY A 122 29.54 -4.34 -0.16
N VAL A 123 30.32 -4.92 0.74
CA VAL A 123 31.37 -4.18 1.47
C VAL A 123 32.44 -3.63 0.50
N ARG A 124 32.86 -4.43 -0.47
CA ARG A 124 33.84 -3.97 -1.51
C ARG A 124 33.27 -2.80 -2.31
N ASP A 125 31.99 -2.84 -2.64
CA ASP A 125 31.31 -1.75 -3.38
C ASP A 125 31.23 -0.47 -2.53
N VAL A 126 31.11 -0.59 -1.20
CA VAL A 126 31.14 0.57 -0.27
C VAL A 126 32.56 1.14 -0.16
N ILE A 127 33.56 0.28 0.01
CA ILE A 127 34.96 0.70 0.15
C ILE A 127 35.48 1.33 -1.17
N GLN A 128 35.06 0.81 -2.32
CA GLN A 128 35.42 1.31 -3.67
C GLN A 128 36.96 1.44 -3.88
N GLY A 129 37.73 0.62 -3.20
CA GLY A 129 39.19 0.66 -3.29
C GLY A 129 39.88 1.87 -2.60
N ARG A 130 39.11 2.64 -1.79
CA ARG A 130 39.68 3.77 -1.01
C ARG A 130 40.61 3.31 0.11
N GLU A 131 40.31 2.14 0.68
CA GLU A 131 41.06 1.51 1.75
C GLU A 131 41.24 0.00 1.47
N SER A 132 42.15 -0.65 2.18
CA SER A 132 42.41 -2.08 1.98
C SER A 132 41.45 -3.02 2.69
N SER A 133 40.75 -2.51 3.71
CA SER A 133 39.83 -3.29 4.52
C SER A 133 38.69 -2.45 5.09
N LEU A 134 37.60 -3.13 5.50
CA LEU A 134 36.47 -2.49 6.22
C LEU A 134 36.97 -1.84 7.51
N PHE A 135 37.96 -2.45 8.19
CA PHE A 135 38.49 -1.90 9.43
C PHE A 135 39.17 -0.53 9.20
N GLU A 136 40.06 -0.44 8.20
CA GLU A 136 40.71 0.82 7.85
C GLU A 136 39.70 1.87 7.36
N PHE A 137 38.73 1.46 6.54
CA PHE A 137 37.71 2.34 6.04
C PHE A 137 36.84 2.92 7.17
N ARG A 138 36.40 2.11 8.14
CA ARG A 138 35.66 2.59 9.32
C ARG A 138 36.48 3.54 10.19
N ALA A 139 37.81 3.28 10.30
CA ALA A 139 38.72 4.14 11.02
C ALA A 139 38.87 5.53 10.39
N THR A 140 38.93 5.57 9.06
CA THR A 140 39.03 6.83 8.29
C THR A 140 37.71 7.62 8.32
N VAL A 141 36.57 6.94 8.17
CA VAL A 141 35.26 7.58 8.08
C VAL A 141 34.71 7.96 9.46
N GLY A 142 35.11 7.27 10.53
CA GLY A 142 34.64 7.52 11.90
C GLY A 142 33.20 7.11 12.18
N LYS A 143 32.54 6.34 11.27
CA LYS A 143 31.17 5.87 11.42
C LYS A 143 31.08 4.35 11.23
N PRO A 144 30.18 3.65 11.92
CA PRO A 144 29.91 2.22 11.74
C PRO A 144 29.04 2.01 10.49
N ILE A 145 29.66 1.86 9.31
CA ILE A 145 28.96 1.78 8.03
C ILE A 145 28.46 0.37 7.77
N GLU A 146 29.28 -0.65 8.07
CA GLU A 146 28.96 -2.08 7.94
C GLU A 146 29.37 -2.82 9.20
N GLY A 147 28.62 -3.87 9.59
CA GLY A 147 28.96 -4.67 10.77
C GLY A 147 30.02 -5.72 10.48
N TYR A 148 30.66 -6.20 11.54
CA TYR A 148 31.54 -7.36 11.50
C TYR A 148 30.75 -8.66 11.62
N LYS A 149 31.33 -9.75 11.09
CA LYS A 149 30.75 -11.10 11.23
C LYS A 149 31.80 -12.06 11.78
N LEU A 150 31.43 -12.84 12.79
CA LEU A 150 32.19 -13.95 13.30
C LEU A 150 31.48 -15.26 12.95
N VAL A 151 32.09 -16.05 12.05
CA VAL A 151 31.54 -17.33 11.59
C VAL A 151 32.31 -18.45 12.30
N VAL A 152 31.63 -19.17 13.17
CA VAL A 152 32.17 -20.30 13.91
C VAL A 152 31.81 -21.60 13.21
N LEU A 153 32.78 -22.32 12.71
CA LEU A 153 32.59 -23.61 12.04
C LEU A 153 33.03 -24.73 12.97
N ALA A 154 32.08 -25.37 13.61
CA ALA A 154 32.27 -26.48 14.53
C ALA A 154 31.94 -27.80 13.81
N VAL A 155 32.80 -28.21 12.90
CA VAL A 155 32.59 -29.41 12.06
C VAL A 155 33.95 -29.99 11.65
N ASP A 156 33.98 -31.32 11.58
CA ASP A 156 35.12 -32.01 11.00
C ASP A 156 35.07 -31.79 9.49
N MET A 157 36.05 -31.13 8.92
CA MET A 157 36.03 -30.65 7.53
C MET A 157 35.84 -31.74 6.49
N TYR A 158 36.29 -32.98 6.78
CA TYR A 158 36.03 -34.13 5.90
C TYR A 158 34.56 -34.48 5.71
N LEU A 159 33.68 -34.03 6.61
CA LEU A 159 32.24 -34.28 6.53
C LEU A 159 31.52 -33.32 5.54
N LEU A 160 32.17 -32.24 5.11
CA LEU A 160 31.58 -31.29 4.17
C LEU A 160 31.82 -31.73 2.73
N GLU A 161 30.90 -31.35 1.85
CA GLU A 161 31.03 -31.56 0.41
C GLU A 161 32.21 -30.73 -0.18
N ASP A 162 32.86 -31.24 -1.22
CA ASP A 162 34.00 -30.59 -1.86
C ASP A 162 33.70 -29.17 -2.37
N ARG A 163 32.46 -28.94 -2.83
CA ARG A 163 31.97 -27.63 -3.24
C ARG A 163 31.94 -26.64 -2.07
N THR A 164 31.40 -27.07 -0.93
CA THR A 164 31.35 -26.26 0.30
C THR A 164 32.76 -25.91 0.77
N LYS A 165 33.72 -26.88 0.72
CA LYS A 165 35.13 -26.65 1.07
C LYS A 165 35.75 -25.60 0.15
N GLN A 166 35.56 -25.70 -1.17
CA GLN A 166 36.07 -24.72 -2.14
C GLN A 166 35.54 -23.32 -1.89
N ASP A 167 34.25 -23.21 -1.62
CA ASP A 167 33.61 -21.93 -1.30
C ASP A 167 34.15 -21.34 0.01
N LEU A 168 34.32 -22.15 1.04
CA LEU A 168 34.95 -21.72 2.29
C LEU A 168 36.39 -21.25 2.08
N ALA A 169 37.21 -21.94 1.29
CA ALA A 169 38.56 -21.53 0.99
C ALA A 169 38.63 -20.12 0.35
N LEU A 170 37.71 -19.82 -0.56
CA LEU A 170 37.57 -18.48 -1.15
C LEU A 170 37.16 -17.42 -0.12
N LEU A 171 36.23 -17.77 0.78
CA LEU A 171 35.75 -16.86 1.82
C LEU A 171 36.80 -16.59 2.89
N LEU A 172 37.62 -17.57 3.26
CA LEU A 172 38.74 -17.40 4.19
C LEU A 172 39.76 -16.35 3.70
N LYS A 173 40.01 -16.31 2.38
CA LYS A 173 40.90 -15.30 1.77
C LYS A 173 40.23 -13.92 1.68
N ALA A 174 38.95 -13.88 1.29
CA ALA A 174 38.28 -12.64 0.98
C ALA A 174 37.59 -11.99 2.20
N GLY A 175 37.21 -12.79 3.19
CA GLY A 175 36.42 -12.39 4.34
C GLY A 175 37.08 -11.33 5.23
N PRO A 176 38.33 -11.50 5.68
CA PRO A 176 38.92 -10.54 6.61
C PRO A 176 38.89 -9.09 6.10
N SER A 177 39.22 -8.86 4.82
CA SER A 177 39.18 -7.51 4.23
C SER A 177 37.75 -6.91 4.24
N ALA A 178 36.71 -7.75 4.26
CA ALA A 178 35.30 -7.34 4.32
C ALA A 178 34.72 -7.43 5.74
N GLY A 179 35.53 -7.58 6.78
CA GLY A 179 35.05 -7.62 8.16
C GLY A 179 34.47 -8.97 8.60
N VAL A 180 34.72 -10.04 7.85
CA VAL A 180 34.30 -11.40 8.20
C VAL A 180 35.46 -12.20 8.76
N THR A 181 35.33 -12.65 10.00
CA THR A 181 36.32 -13.53 10.65
C THR A 181 35.75 -14.94 10.77
N PHE A 182 36.50 -15.92 10.37
CA PHE A 182 36.16 -17.33 10.61
C PHE A 182 36.91 -17.87 11.82
N MET A 183 36.20 -18.59 12.68
CA MET A 183 36.79 -19.41 13.74
C MET A 183 36.43 -20.86 13.42
N ILE A 184 37.46 -21.62 13.04
CA ILE A 184 37.30 -23.03 12.68
C ILE A 184 37.76 -23.87 13.85
N ILE A 185 36.97 -24.88 14.21
CA ILE A 185 37.29 -25.87 15.23
C ILE A 185 37.33 -27.22 14.51
N SER A 186 38.56 -27.75 14.32
CA SER A 186 38.79 -29.00 13.61
C SER A 186 40.13 -29.60 14.06
N PRO A 187 40.28 -30.94 14.07
CA PRO A 187 41.56 -31.54 14.32
C PRO A 187 42.56 -31.16 13.24
N SER A 188 43.87 -31.25 13.56
CA SER A 188 44.93 -31.09 12.62
C SER A 188 44.95 -32.27 11.66
N ASP A 189 44.51 -32.04 10.43
CA ASP A 189 44.50 -33.06 9.39
C ASP A 189 45.32 -32.56 8.19
N ASP A 190 46.23 -33.39 7.71
CA ASP A 190 47.13 -33.06 6.60
C ASP A 190 46.45 -32.80 5.25
N GLU A 191 45.14 -33.03 5.16
CA GLU A 191 44.33 -32.82 3.95
C GLU A 191 43.88 -31.38 3.73
N PHE A 192 44.09 -30.44 4.68
CA PHE A 192 43.56 -29.06 4.60
C PHE A 192 44.65 -27.99 4.60
N ASP A 193 45.54 -28.01 3.62
CA ASP A 193 46.61 -27.02 3.43
C ASP A 193 46.10 -25.55 3.43
N PHE A 194 44.84 -25.28 3.03
CA PHE A 194 44.30 -23.94 3.02
C PHE A 194 44.04 -23.36 4.42
N LEU A 195 43.76 -24.17 5.43
CA LEU A 195 43.57 -23.70 6.81
C LEU A 195 44.90 -23.15 7.37
N SER A 196 45.99 -23.80 7.10
CA SER A 196 47.32 -23.38 7.59
C SER A 196 47.83 -22.08 6.95
N CYS A 197 47.34 -21.76 5.73
CA CYS A 197 47.75 -20.56 4.99
C CYS A 197 46.90 -19.31 5.35
N ASP A 198 45.61 -19.49 5.59
CA ASP A 198 44.66 -18.38 5.73
C ASP A 198 44.14 -18.21 7.17
N CYS A 199 44.53 -19.04 8.13
CA CYS A 199 44.10 -19.00 9.52
C CYS A 199 45.32 -18.96 10.50
N ALA A 200 45.15 -18.22 11.59
CA ALA A 200 46.05 -18.29 12.71
C ALA A 200 45.76 -19.54 13.53
N SER A 201 46.63 -20.56 13.51
CA SER A 201 46.51 -21.79 14.28
C SER A 201 46.75 -21.55 15.78
N ILE A 202 45.88 -22.11 16.61
CA ILE A 202 45.94 -22.05 18.06
C ILE A 202 45.80 -23.47 18.60
N ASP A 203 46.78 -23.96 19.36
CA ASP A 203 46.64 -25.21 20.11
C ASP A 203 45.87 -24.98 21.40
N PRO A 204 44.61 -25.45 21.51
CA PRO A 204 43.79 -25.26 22.69
C PRO A 204 44.35 -25.98 23.95
N ARG A 205 45.24 -26.92 23.79
CA ARG A 205 45.84 -27.66 24.91
C ARG A 205 46.72 -26.77 25.81
N ILE A 206 47.26 -25.69 25.23
CA ILE A 206 48.09 -24.71 25.96
C ILE A 206 47.24 -23.60 26.62
N LEU A 207 45.94 -23.51 26.30
CA LEU A 207 45.03 -22.52 26.80
C LEU A 207 44.02 -23.15 27.78
N GLN A 208 43.77 -22.49 28.89
CA GLN A 208 42.70 -22.85 29.78
C GLN A 208 41.62 -21.74 29.75
N PRO A 209 40.38 -22.07 29.42
CA PRO A 209 39.30 -21.10 29.41
C PRO A 209 39.07 -20.51 30.81
N VAL A 210 38.91 -19.19 30.90
CA VAL A 210 38.68 -18.46 32.15
C VAL A 210 37.20 -18.21 32.37
N VAL A 211 36.46 -18.08 31.29
CA VAL A 211 35.02 -17.75 31.33
C VAL A 211 34.20 -19.03 31.39
N LYS A 212 33.32 -19.11 32.42
CA LYS A 212 32.35 -20.21 32.59
C LYS A 212 31.03 -19.89 31.91
N PRO A 213 30.21 -20.89 31.53
CA PRO A 213 28.91 -20.66 30.87
C PRO A 213 27.99 -19.64 31.57
N ASP A 214 27.89 -19.69 32.90
CA ASP A 214 27.07 -18.74 33.69
C ASP A 214 27.56 -17.28 33.53
N ALA A 215 28.87 -17.08 33.43
CA ALA A 215 29.45 -15.77 33.18
C ALA A 215 29.19 -15.30 31.71
N VAL A 216 29.14 -16.24 30.77
CA VAL A 216 28.75 -15.94 29.40
C VAL A 216 27.31 -15.45 29.32
N ILE A 217 26.38 -16.13 30.01
CA ILE A 217 24.96 -15.73 30.10
C ILE A 217 24.82 -14.33 30.70
N ALA A 218 25.51 -14.05 31.79
CA ALA A 218 25.50 -12.72 32.41
C ALA A 218 26.04 -11.62 31.48
N ALA A 219 27.13 -11.90 30.74
CA ALA A 219 27.71 -10.99 29.78
C ALA A 219 26.79 -10.74 28.57
N CYS A 220 26.02 -11.74 28.11
CA CYS A 220 25.00 -11.55 27.08
C CYS A 220 23.94 -10.51 27.51
N GLY A 221 23.51 -10.57 28.78
CA GLY A 221 22.56 -9.57 29.33
C GLY A 221 23.13 -8.15 29.33
N GLU A 222 24.45 -7.98 29.60
CA GLU A 222 25.12 -6.69 29.51
C GLU A 222 25.23 -6.16 28.08
N ILE A 223 25.55 -7.04 27.13
CA ILE A 223 25.62 -6.70 25.70
C ILE A 223 24.24 -6.24 25.22
N LEU A 224 23.16 -6.93 25.60
CA LEU A 224 21.80 -6.54 25.25
C LEU A 224 21.38 -5.20 25.85
N ARG A 225 21.76 -4.92 27.10
CA ARG A 225 21.51 -3.59 27.71
C ARG A 225 22.25 -2.49 26.97
N ARG A 226 23.49 -2.72 26.55
CA ARG A 226 24.25 -1.78 25.72
C ARG A 226 23.65 -1.61 24.33
N LEU A 227 23.09 -2.68 23.75
CA LEU A 227 22.37 -2.61 22.48
C LEU A 227 21.10 -1.75 22.60
N ASP A 228 20.32 -1.97 23.66
CA ASP A 228 19.10 -1.20 23.90
C ASP A 228 19.38 0.29 24.16
N ALA A 229 20.52 0.59 24.81
CA ALA A 229 20.98 1.96 25.01
C ALA A 229 21.52 2.61 23.72
N ARG A 230 21.94 1.80 22.76
CA ARG A 230 22.40 2.24 21.45
C ARG A 230 21.26 2.20 20.45
N THR A 231 20.24 3.04 20.64
CA THR A 231 19.31 3.37 19.55
C THR A 231 20.14 4.11 18.51
N GLY A 232 20.46 3.43 17.42
CA GLY A 232 21.06 4.12 16.26
C GLY A 232 20.09 5.22 15.86
N ASP A 233 20.53 6.48 15.90
CA ASP A 233 19.69 7.59 15.46
C ASP A 233 19.24 7.33 14.02
N PRO A 234 17.94 7.38 13.74
CA PRO A 234 17.46 7.22 12.37
C PRO A 234 18.06 8.31 11.50
N ILE A 235 18.37 8.00 10.25
CA ILE A 235 18.88 9.01 9.29
C ILE A 235 17.76 10.01 9.04
N PRO A 236 17.92 11.31 9.42
CA PRO A 236 16.90 12.32 9.19
C PRO A 236 16.64 12.50 7.69
N PHE A 237 15.42 12.83 7.32
CA PHE A 237 15.08 13.16 5.93
C PHE A 237 15.92 14.30 5.36
N ALA A 238 16.26 15.28 6.18
CA ALA A 238 17.13 16.41 5.80
C ALA A 238 18.58 16.01 5.47
N ASP A 239 19.02 14.81 5.87
CA ASP A 239 20.37 14.31 5.54
C ASP A 239 20.43 13.70 4.13
N ILE A 240 19.28 13.46 3.50
CA ILE A 240 19.17 12.88 2.16
C ILE A 240 18.57 13.83 1.13
N GLU A 241 17.89 14.91 1.56
CA GLU A 241 17.29 15.92 0.70
C GLU A 241 17.68 17.34 1.13
N ASP A 242 17.97 18.18 0.14
CA ASP A 242 18.18 19.61 0.37
C ASP A 242 16.84 20.31 0.54
N LEU A 243 16.52 20.67 1.77
CA LEU A 243 15.27 21.35 2.10
C LEU A 243 15.29 22.85 1.80
N SER A 244 16.47 23.43 1.54
CA SER A 244 16.63 24.85 1.22
C SER A 244 16.25 25.19 -0.23
N HIS A 245 16.40 24.24 -1.14
CA HIS A 245 16.11 24.39 -2.56
C HIS A 245 14.96 23.49 -2.98
N ARG A 246 13.77 24.09 -3.20
CA ARG A 246 12.55 23.33 -3.61
C ARG A 246 12.23 23.62 -5.06
N TRP A 247 11.60 22.60 -5.71
CA TRP A 247 10.99 22.72 -7.03
C TRP A 247 11.93 23.19 -8.13
N GLN A 248 13.20 22.80 -8.03
CA GLN A 248 14.20 23.07 -9.04
C GLN A 248 14.34 21.95 -10.08
N GLY A 249 13.66 20.81 -9.83
CA GLY A 249 13.72 19.64 -10.70
C GLY A 249 12.96 19.85 -12.01
N ASP A 250 13.60 19.48 -13.11
CA ASP A 250 13.00 19.31 -14.44
C ASP A 250 12.68 17.82 -14.67
N SER A 251 11.41 17.50 -14.90
CA SER A 251 10.96 16.13 -15.12
C SER A 251 11.03 15.67 -16.60
N THR A 252 11.67 16.43 -17.47
CA THR A 252 11.77 16.12 -18.91
C THR A 252 12.39 14.75 -19.17
N ASP A 253 13.47 14.36 -18.47
CA ASP A 253 14.13 13.05 -18.61
C ASP A 253 13.98 12.18 -17.35
N GLY A 254 12.76 12.05 -16.85
CA GLY A 254 12.45 11.25 -15.66
C GLY A 254 12.27 12.05 -14.39
N VAL A 255 11.99 11.35 -13.31
CA VAL A 255 11.91 11.91 -11.96
C VAL A 255 12.83 11.13 -11.02
N THR A 256 13.55 11.85 -10.18
CA THR A 256 14.54 11.30 -9.25
C THR A 256 14.12 11.55 -7.81
N PHE A 257 14.29 10.55 -6.97
CA PHE A 257 14.03 10.64 -5.54
C PHE A 257 15.14 9.97 -4.73
N SER A 258 15.38 10.45 -3.52
CA SER A 258 16.28 9.85 -2.56
C SER A 258 15.56 8.83 -1.70
N VAL A 259 16.26 7.79 -1.25
CA VAL A 259 15.68 6.75 -0.39
C VAL A 259 16.41 6.61 0.95
N GLY A 260 17.70 6.89 1.00
CA GLY A 260 18.52 6.71 2.20
C GLY A 260 20.00 6.80 1.91
N LYS A 261 20.82 6.17 2.76
CA LYS A 261 22.26 6.15 2.62
C LYS A 261 22.78 4.76 2.20
N PHE A 262 23.65 4.77 1.20
CA PHE A 262 24.48 3.66 0.81
C PHE A 262 25.93 4.01 1.14
N GLY A 263 26.43 3.47 2.24
CA GLY A 263 27.68 3.96 2.82
C GLY A 263 27.56 5.42 3.25
N MET A 264 28.40 6.28 2.69
CA MET A 264 28.40 7.73 2.93
C MET A 264 27.47 8.50 1.99
N ASP A 265 27.16 7.92 0.85
CA ASP A 265 26.47 8.61 -0.22
C ASP A 265 24.95 8.50 -0.09
N THR A 266 24.23 9.55 -0.49
CA THR A 266 22.78 9.46 -0.63
C THR A 266 22.45 8.66 -1.88
N LEU A 267 21.67 7.58 -1.72
CA LEU A 267 21.19 6.82 -2.87
C LEU A 267 19.96 7.50 -3.47
N CYS A 268 20.12 7.90 -4.72
CA CYS A 268 19.04 8.42 -5.55
C CYS A 268 18.60 7.37 -6.57
N VAL A 269 17.30 7.33 -6.84
CA VAL A 269 16.66 6.45 -7.82
C VAL A 269 15.92 7.31 -8.83
N THR A 270 16.17 7.09 -10.11
CA THR A 270 15.50 7.78 -11.21
C THR A 270 14.52 6.84 -11.91
N ILE A 271 13.28 7.29 -12.09
CA ILE A 271 12.23 6.61 -12.85
C ILE A 271 11.88 7.40 -14.08
N GLY A 272 11.72 6.73 -15.22
CA GLY A 272 11.23 7.35 -16.46
C GLY A 272 12.32 7.93 -17.35
N SER A 273 13.60 7.79 -16.99
CA SER A 273 14.71 8.19 -17.85
C SER A 273 14.79 7.31 -19.09
N ASN A 274 14.90 7.95 -20.24
CA ASN A 274 15.12 7.26 -21.51
C ASN A 274 16.52 6.64 -21.61
N ARG A 275 17.47 7.17 -20.84
CA ARG A 275 18.85 6.67 -20.79
C ARG A 275 18.92 5.35 -20.04
N ASP A 276 18.30 5.28 -18.85
CA ASP A 276 18.43 4.15 -17.94
C ASP A 276 17.37 3.06 -18.18
N GLN A 277 16.33 3.36 -18.96
CA GLN A 277 15.21 2.45 -19.28
C GLN A 277 14.48 1.90 -18.06
N ARG A 278 14.56 2.61 -16.92
CA ARG A 278 13.91 2.24 -15.65
C ARG A 278 12.61 3.01 -15.50
N HIS A 279 11.49 2.34 -15.70
CA HIS A 279 10.21 3.03 -15.81
C HIS A 279 9.26 2.75 -14.65
N ASN A 280 9.39 1.61 -13.96
CA ASN A 280 8.52 1.22 -12.85
C ASN A 280 9.34 0.58 -11.73
N ALA A 281 8.78 0.57 -10.52
CA ALA A 281 9.40 0.00 -9.32
C ALA A 281 8.47 -0.99 -8.62
N LEU A 282 9.08 -1.98 -7.96
CA LEU A 282 8.45 -2.94 -7.07
C LEU A 282 9.05 -2.80 -5.68
N ILE A 283 8.21 -2.68 -4.65
CA ILE A 283 8.63 -2.55 -3.25
C ILE A 283 8.00 -3.68 -2.45
N THR A 284 8.81 -4.40 -1.67
CA THR A 284 8.30 -5.42 -0.75
C THR A 284 8.91 -5.29 0.64
N GLY A 285 8.20 -5.85 1.63
CA GLY A 285 8.68 -5.88 3.00
C GLY A 285 7.66 -6.49 3.94
N ALA A 286 8.12 -7.35 4.86
CA ALA A 286 7.26 -7.90 5.90
C ALA A 286 6.66 -6.79 6.78
N VAL A 287 5.60 -7.11 7.50
CA VAL A 287 4.92 -6.16 8.41
C VAL A 287 5.93 -5.55 9.39
N GLY A 288 5.89 -4.23 9.56
CA GLY A 288 6.75 -3.51 10.51
C GLY A 288 8.22 -3.33 10.08
N GLN A 289 8.60 -3.72 8.86
CA GLN A 289 10.00 -3.60 8.40
C GLN A 289 10.35 -2.27 7.72
N GLY A 290 9.39 -1.34 7.57
CA GLY A 290 9.67 0.02 7.08
C GLY A 290 9.14 0.34 5.69
N LYS A 291 8.29 -0.53 5.07
CA LYS A 291 7.70 -0.29 3.75
C LYS A 291 6.96 1.05 3.66
N SER A 292 6.07 1.32 4.61
CA SER A 292 5.31 2.59 4.65
C SER A 292 6.21 3.81 4.86
N ASN A 293 7.28 3.67 5.66
CA ASN A 293 8.29 4.71 5.83
C ASN A 293 9.01 4.99 4.50
N LEU A 294 9.41 3.97 3.75
CA LEU A 294 10.05 4.14 2.44
C LEU A 294 9.10 4.84 1.46
N LEU A 295 7.82 4.47 1.41
CA LEU A 295 6.83 5.15 0.57
C LEU A 295 6.71 6.63 0.95
N ALA A 296 6.66 6.96 2.23
CA ALA A 296 6.63 8.35 2.70
C ALA A 296 7.90 9.12 2.28
N VAL A 297 9.09 8.51 2.42
CA VAL A 297 10.36 9.10 1.97
C VAL A 297 10.32 9.38 0.46
N ILE A 298 9.88 8.43 -0.35
CA ILE A 298 9.78 8.58 -1.82
C ILE A 298 8.83 9.74 -2.18
N ILE A 299 7.62 9.75 -1.60
CA ILE A 299 6.62 10.78 -1.88
C ILE A 299 7.17 12.18 -1.55
N HIS A 300 7.77 12.34 -0.37
CA HIS A 300 8.27 13.65 0.05
C HIS A 300 9.53 14.07 -0.71
N SER A 301 10.42 13.14 -1.06
CA SER A 301 11.57 13.43 -1.92
C SER A 301 11.14 13.93 -3.30
N LEU A 302 10.16 13.26 -3.91
CA LEU A 302 9.58 13.69 -5.18
C LEU A 302 8.95 15.08 -5.07
N CYS A 303 8.14 15.34 -4.04
CA CYS A 303 7.45 16.62 -3.84
C CYS A 303 8.41 17.78 -3.47
N GLN A 304 9.55 17.48 -2.84
CA GLN A 304 10.60 18.46 -2.55
C GLN A 304 11.30 18.93 -3.84
N ARG A 305 11.57 17.98 -4.75
CA ARG A 305 12.35 18.26 -5.97
C ARG A 305 11.53 18.89 -7.08
N TYR A 306 10.30 18.42 -7.29
CA TYR A 306 9.48 18.80 -8.44
C TYR A 306 8.27 19.62 -8.00
N SER A 307 7.91 20.62 -8.81
CA SER A 307 6.66 21.38 -8.59
C SER A 307 5.42 20.58 -9.03
N PRO A 308 4.21 20.94 -8.60
CA PRO A 308 2.98 20.35 -9.08
C PRO A 308 2.74 20.50 -10.61
N ALA A 309 3.44 21.42 -11.27
CA ALA A 309 3.42 21.56 -12.73
C ALA A 309 4.30 20.50 -13.44
N GLU A 310 5.31 19.98 -12.71
CA GLU A 310 6.25 18.99 -13.21
C GLU A 310 5.86 17.55 -12.85
N LEU A 311 5.14 17.37 -11.74
CA LEU A 311 4.83 16.07 -11.15
C LEU A 311 3.40 16.00 -10.62
N GLU A 312 2.70 14.94 -10.97
CA GLU A 312 1.41 14.54 -10.41
C GLU A 312 1.51 13.16 -9.74
N LEU A 313 0.87 13.01 -8.60
CA LEU A 313 0.82 11.77 -7.84
C LEU A 313 -0.59 11.20 -7.79
N TYR A 314 -0.69 9.88 -7.99
CA TYR A 314 -1.88 9.07 -7.75
C TYR A 314 -1.52 8.05 -6.68
N LEU A 315 -2.16 8.14 -5.52
CA LEU A 315 -1.80 7.36 -4.34
C LEU A 315 -2.95 6.44 -3.96
N LEU A 316 -2.74 5.14 -3.97
CA LEU A 316 -3.74 4.12 -3.67
C LEU A 316 -3.26 3.22 -2.53
N ASP A 317 -4.05 3.08 -1.48
CA ASP A 317 -3.84 2.14 -0.37
C ASP A 317 -5.04 1.18 -0.31
N PHE A 318 -4.78 -0.11 -0.49
CA PHE A 318 -5.79 -1.17 -0.47
C PHE A 318 -5.93 -1.83 0.91
N LYS A 319 -5.21 -1.37 1.90
CA LYS A 319 -5.28 -1.82 3.28
C LYS A 319 -5.87 -0.72 4.17
N GLU A 320 -5.61 -0.70 5.42
CA GLU A 320 -6.24 0.15 6.45
C GLU A 320 -6.09 1.68 6.28
N GLY A 321 -5.63 2.17 5.14
CA GLY A 321 -5.62 3.60 4.77
C GLY A 321 -4.73 4.52 5.61
N VAL A 322 -4.14 4.02 6.68
CA VAL A 322 -3.42 4.82 7.69
C VAL A 322 -2.20 5.54 7.11
N THR A 323 -1.50 4.89 6.18
CA THR A 323 -0.24 5.43 5.62
C THR A 323 -0.46 6.67 4.77
N LEU A 324 -1.55 6.74 4.02
CA LEU A 324 -1.82 7.80 3.06
C LEU A 324 -2.81 8.86 3.56
N GLN A 325 -3.44 8.64 4.72
CA GLN A 325 -4.44 9.55 5.30
C GLN A 325 -3.90 10.98 5.49
N ASN A 326 -2.63 11.12 5.85
CA ASN A 326 -1.98 12.41 6.04
C ASN A 326 -1.90 13.29 4.78
N TYR A 327 -2.17 12.73 3.60
CA TYR A 327 -2.16 13.47 2.33
C TYR A 327 -3.55 13.95 1.90
N SER A 328 -4.62 13.46 2.55
CA SER A 328 -6.00 13.74 2.15
C SER A 328 -6.48 15.11 2.60
N ASN A 329 -6.12 15.49 3.79
CA ASN A 329 -6.55 16.67 4.54
C ASN A 329 -7.98 17.15 4.18
N ILE A 330 -8.94 16.20 4.26
CA ILE A 330 -10.32 16.35 3.76
C ILE A 330 -11.02 17.53 4.41
N ASP A 331 -10.65 17.83 5.66
CA ASP A 331 -11.30 18.87 6.47
C ASP A 331 -10.52 20.20 6.49
N HIS A 332 -9.35 20.26 5.85
CA HIS A 332 -8.48 21.43 5.83
C HIS A 332 -8.09 21.83 4.39
N GLU A 333 -7.72 23.06 4.18
CA GLU A 333 -7.33 23.54 2.85
C GLU A 333 -5.90 23.19 2.44
N ASP A 334 -5.04 22.71 3.37
CA ASP A 334 -3.61 22.46 3.16
C ASP A 334 -3.28 21.02 2.70
N TYR A 335 -3.94 20.54 1.65
CA TYR A 335 -3.64 19.26 1.00
C TYR A 335 -2.30 19.26 0.26
N LEU A 336 -1.75 18.06 -0.01
CA LEU A 336 -0.53 17.91 -0.80
C LEU A 336 -0.79 18.27 -2.28
N PRO A 337 -0.21 19.38 -2.79
CA PRO A 337 -0.60 19.97 -4.07
C PRO A 337 -0.30 19.09 -5.31
N HIS A 338 0.57 18.08 -5.17
CA HIS A 338 0.93 17.15 -6.24
C HIS A 338 -0.09 16.02 -6.43
N VAL A 339 -0.91 15.73 -5.40
CA VAL A 339 -1.85 14.60 -5.45
C VAL A 339 -3.08 14.96 -6.26
N ARG A 340 -3.44 14.09 -7.20
CA ARG A 340 -4.67 14.22 -8.02
C ARG A 340 -5.75 13.26 -7.58
N ALA A 341 -5.38 12.03 -7.22
CA ALA A 341 -6.30 11.05 -6.68
C ALA A 341 -5.66 10.34 -5.48
N LEU A 342 -6.46 10.12 -4.46
CA LEU A 342 -6.07 9.46 -3.23
C LEU A 342 -7.13 8.41 -2.90
N GLY A 343 -6.74 7.13 -2.88
CA GLY A 343 -7.56 6.03 -2.42
C GLY A 343 -7.15 5.64 -1.01
N LEU A 344 -8.05 5.85 -0.05
CA LEU A 344 -7.90 5.39 1.33
C LEU A 344 -8.81 4.19 1.52
N GLU A 345 -8.30 3.08 2.04
CA GLU A 345 -9.05 1.83 2.10
C GLU A 345 -9.75 1.54 0.75
N ALA A 346 -8.98 1.70 -0.33
CA ALA A 346 -9.48 1.59 -1.68
C ALA A 346 -10.01 0.18 -1.94
N ASP A 347 -11.10 0.09 -2.67
CA ASP A 347 -11.57 -1.17 -3.21
C ASP A 347 -11.05 -1.41 -4.64
N VAL A 348 -11.25 -2.62 -5.12
CA VAL A 348 -10.80 -3.02 -6.47
C VAL A 348 -11.46 -2.17 -7.56
N ASP A 349 -12.71 -1.75 -7.37
CA ASP A 349 -13.43 -0.93 -8.35
C ASP A 349 -12.79 0.44 -8.51
N PHE A 350 -12.35 1.07 -7.40
CA PHE A 350 -11.63 2.34 -7.48
C PHE A 350 -10.27 2.16 -8.16
N GLY A 351 -9.55 1.08 -7.84
CA GLY A 351 -8.30 0.75 -8.54
C GLY A 351 -8.50 0.60 -10.06
N ILE A 352 -9.53 -0.12 -10.48
CA ILE A 352 -9.91 -0.27 -11.89
C ILE A 352 -10.27 1.09 -12.50
N ALA A 353 -11.02 1.92 -11.80
CA ALA A 353 -11.42 3.25 -12.26
C ALA A 353 -10.20 4.17 -12.47
N VAL A 354 -9.23 4.15 -11.55
CA VAL A 354 -7.96 4.89 -11.70
C VAL A 354 -7.17 4.38 -12.89
N LEU A 355 -7.04 3.06 -13.08
CA LEU A 355 -6.31 2.50 -14.23
C LEU A 355 -6.98 2.85 -15.56
N ARG A 356 -8.31 2.87 -15.62
CA ARG A 356 -9.07 3.31 -16.81
C ARG A 356 -8.88 4.80 -17.05
N TYR A 357 -9.00 5.64 -16.05
CA TYR A 357 -8.73 7.07 -16.16
C TYR A 357 -7.32 7.36 -16.67
N LEU A 358 -6.32 6.67 -16.15
CA LEU A 358 -4.93 6.79 -16.62
C LEU A 358 -4.77 6.30 -18.06
N HIS A 359 -5.61 5.34 -18.51
CA HIS A 359 -5.65 4.94 -19.91
C HIS A 359 -6.14 6.08 -20.82
N ASP A 360 -7.16 6.81 -20.38
CA ASP A 360 -7.68 7.95 -21.14
C ASP A 360 -6.66 9.09 -21.18
N VAL A 361 -5.98 9.37 -20.07
CA VAL A 361 -4.87 10.33 -20.02
C VAL A 361 -3.74 9.90 -20.97
N TYR A 362 -3.38 8.63 -20.97
CA TYR A 362 -2.39 8.08 -21.91
C TYR A 362 -2.83 8.29 -23.36
N ALA A 363 -4.06 7.94 -23.70
CA ALA A 363 -4.60 8.08 -25.06
C ALA A 363 -4.60 9.55 -25.52
N GLN A 364 -5.02 10.47 -24.67
CA GLN A 364 -5.00 11.91 -24.94
C GLN A 364 -3.56 12.42 -25.17
N ARG A 365 -2.61 12.04 -24.32
CA ARG A 365 -1.20 12.44 -24.47
C ARG A 365 -0.61 11.90 -25.77
N MET A 366 -0.87 10.63 -26.10
CA MET A 366 -0.40 10.03 -27.34
C MET A 366 -0.99 10.72 -28.58
N GLN A 367 -2.23 11.20 -28.52
CA GLN A 367 -2.84 12.01 -29.57
C GLN A 367 -2.12 13.34 -29.73
N CYS A 368 -1.82 14.05 -28.63
CA CYS A 368 -1.02 15.30 -28.64
C CYS A 368 0.38 15.06 -29.22
N PHE A 369 1.04 13.95 -28.85
CA PHE A 369 2.36 13.61 -29.38
C PHE A 369 2.32 13.32 -30.87
N LYS A 370 1.31 12.61 -31.34
CA LYS A 370 1.10 12.36 -32.77
C LYS A 370 0.92 13.66 -33.56
N HIS A 371 0.14 14.60 -33.03
CA HIS A 371 -0.03 15.91 -33.67
C HIS A 371 1.27 16.72 -33.71
N ALA A 372 2.11 16.59 -32.69
CA ALA A 372 3.42 17.26 -32.64
C ALA A 372 4.53 16.48 -33.39
N GLY A 373 4.23 15.32 -33.98
CA GLY A 373 5.21 14.51 -34.72
C GLY A 373 6.27 13.85 -33.84
N VAL A 374 5.97 13.57 -32.57
CA VAL A 374 6.91 13.00 -31.57
C VAL A 374 6.37 11.69 -30.98
N GLN A 375 7.24 10.91 -30.31
CA GLN A 375 6.91 9.58 -29.82
C GLN A 375 6.75 9.47 -28.30
N ASN A 376 7.27 10.44 -27.54
CA ASN A 376 7.27 10.39 -26.09
C ASN A 376 7.24 11.79 -25.46
N LEU A 377 7.01 11.82 -24.14
CA LEU A 377 6.90 13.05 -23.36
C LEU A 377 8.14 13.93 -23.44
N LYS A 378 9.34 13.34 -23.40
CA LYS A 378 10.61 14.09 -23.48
C LYS A 378 10.67 14.89 -24.78
N GLN A 379 10.51 14.20 -25.92
CA GLN A 379 10.50 14.84 -27.24
C GLN A 379 9.39 15.89 -27.37
N TYR A 380 8.22 15.64 -26.80
CA TYR A 380 7.11 16.60 -26.83
C TYR A 380 7.48 17.90 -26.12
N ARG A 381 8.05 17.82 -24.92
CA ARG A 381 8.48 19.00 -24.16
C ARG A 381 9.62 19.74 -24.85
N GLU A 382 10.63 19.02 -25.35
CA GLU A 382 11.77 19.58 -26.08
C GLU A 382 11.34 20.31 -27.36
N ASN A 383 10.36 19.78 -28.10
CA ASN A 383 9.92 20.34 -29.36
C ASN A 383 8.90 21.48 -29.22
N THR A 384 8.03 21.41 -28.20
CA THR A 384 6.92 22.37 -28.06
C THR A 384 7.17 23.43 -26.97
N GLY A 385 8.08 23.16 -26.02
CA GLY A 385 8.26 23.97 -24.81
C GLY A 385 7.12 23.84 -23.80
N ASN A 386 6.08 23.05 -24.07
CA ASN A 386 4.96 22.87 -23.16
C ASN A 386 5.33 21.96 -22.00
N ILE A 387 5.09 22.41 -20.77
CA ILE A 387 5.28 21.60 -19.58
C ILE A 387 4.05 20.70 -19.41
N VAL A 388 4.26 19.38 -19.53
CA VAL A 388 3.28 18.35 -19.20
C VAL A 388 3.84 17.55 -18.04
N PRO A 389 3.14 17.48 -16.89
CA PRO A 389 3.68 16.81 -15.70
C PRO A 389 3.88 15.31 -15.94
N ARG A 390 4.94 14.73 -15.36
CA ARG A 390 5.02 13.27 -15.21
C ARG A 390 4.04 12.82 -14.14
N ILE A 391 3.56 11.61 -14.31
CA ILE A 391 2.62 10.98 -13.37
C ILE A 391 3.34 9.81 -12.70
N VAL A 392 3.34 9.80 -11.37
CA VAL A 392 3.79 8.65 -10.59
C VAL A 392 2.58 8.08 -9.83
N VAL A 393 2.29 6.82 -10.11
CA VAL A 393 1.19 6.07 -9.50
C VAL A 393 1.79 5.14 -8.45
N ILE A 394 1.45 5.36 -7.19
CA ILE A 394 1.90 4.52 -6.08
C ILE A 394 0.71 3.69 -5.61
N ILE A 395 0.86 2.37 -5.67
CA ILE A 395 -0.18 1.42 -5.25
C ILE A 395 0.38 0.59 -4.09
N ASP A 396 -0.10 0.86 -2.88
CA ASP A 396 0.24 0.04 -1.72
C ASP A 396 -0.73 -1.14 -1.58
N GLU A 397 -0.17 -2.31 -1.26
CA GLU A 397 -0.86 -3.61 -1.18
C GLU A 397 -1.60 -3.97 -2.48
N PHE A 398 -0.93 -3.75 -3.64
CA PHE A 398 -1.53 -3.97 -4.96
C PHE A 398 -2.03 -5.40 -5.18
N GLN A 399 -1.48 -6.41 -4.47
CA GLN A 399 -1.91 -7.80 -4.56
C GLN A 399 -3.38 -7.98 -4.17
N ILE A 400 -3.94 -7.12 -3.30
CA ILE A 400 -5.35 -7.18 -2.89
C ILE A 400 -6.27 -6.99 -4.10
N MET A 401 -5.86 -6.19 -5.09
CA MET A 401 -6.60 -6.05 -6.35
C MET A 401 -6.71 -7.35 -7.14
N LEU A 402 -5.85 -8.34 -6.86
CA LEU A 402 -5.76 -9.61 -7.59
C LEU A 402 -6.41 -10.77 -6.83
N GLU A 403 -6.90 -10.56 -5.61
CA GLU A 403 -7.51 -11.60 -4.78
C GLU A 403 -8.94 -11.95 -5.23
N ASP A 404 -9.70 -10.96 -5.71
CA ASP A 404 -11.06 -11.19 -6.21
C ASP A 404 -11.02 -11.83 -7.61
N ARG A 405 -11.42 -13.09 -7.70
CA ARG A 405 -11.44 -13.87 -8.93
C ARG A 405 -12.30 -13.25 -10.05
N ALA A 406 -13.34 -12.50 -9.70
CA ALA A 406 -14.23 -11.89 -10.69
C ALA A 406 -13.56 -10.74 -11.44
N THR A 407 -12.73 -9.96 -10.74
CA THR A 407 -12.09 -8.75 -11.27
C THR A 407 -10.60 -8.93 -11.56
N ALA A 408 -9.94 -9.93 -10.96
CA ALA A 408 -8.50 -10.15 -11.07
C ALA A 408 -8.00 -10.14 -12.53
N ARG A 409 -8.71 -10.81 -13.45
CA ARG A 409 -8.32 -10.82 -14.86
C ARG A 409 -8.34 -9.42 -15.48
N THR A 410 -9.34 -8.62 -15.18
CA THR A 410 -9.45 -7.24 -15.66
C THR A 410 -8.32 -6.38 -15.09
N VAL A 411 -8.02 -6.55 -13.80
CA VAL A 411 -6.90 -5.84 -13.13
C VAL A 411 -5.57 -6.21 -13.77
N VAL A 412 -5.30 -7.51 -13.96
CA VAL A 412 -4.05 -7.98 -14.60
C VAL A 412 -3.91 -7.40 -16.01
N ASP A 413 -4.96 -7.46 -16.82
CA ASP A 413 -4.93 -6.94 -18.19
C ASP A 413 -4.68 -5.42 -18.21
N LEU A 414 -5.36 -4.67 -17.35
CA LEU A 414 -5.18 -3.21 -17.24
C LEU A 414 -3.78 -2.85 -16.71
N LEU A 415 -3.34 -3.48 -15.62
CA LEU A 415 -2.06 -3.17 -14.99
C LEU A 415 -0.88 -3.56 -15.89
N SER A 416 -0.90 -4.77 -16.49
CA SER A 416 0.13 -5.21 -17.44
C SER A 416 0.24 -4.27 -18.65
N ARG A 417 -0.90 -3.82 -19.16
CA ARG A 417 -0.93 -2.83 -20.25
C ARG A 417 -0.36 -1.48 -19.80
N SER A 418 -0.71 -1.04 -18.60
CA SER A 418 -0.28 0.23 -18.03
C SER A 418 1.24 0.28 -17.84
N VAL A 419 1.82 -0.69 -17.15
CA VAL A 419 3.27 -0.72 -16.87
C VAL A 419 4.12 -0.84 -18.13
N ARG A 420 3.57 -1.44 -19.19
CA ARG A 420 4.26 -1.64 -20.46
C ARG A 420 4.18 -0.42 -21.38
N LEU A 421 3.00 0.19 -21.53
CA LEU A 421 2.76 1.19 -22.59
C LEU A 421 2.88 2.63 -22.10
N TYR A 422 2.50 2.94 -20.84
CA TYR A 422 2.30 4.32 -20.43
C TYR A 422 3.60 5.10 -20.18
N ARG A 423 4.73 4.40 -20.16
CA ARG A 423 6.06 5.02 -20.05
C ARG A 423 6.29 6.12 -21.12
N ALA A 424 5.82 5.91 -22.35
CA ALA A 424 5.97 6.91 -23.41
C ALA A 424 5.23 8.21 -23.10
N ALA A 425 4.10 8.11 -22.40
CA ALA A 425 3.31 9.25 -21.95
C ALA A 425 3.80 9.87 -20.62
N GLY A 426 4.90 9.36 -20.05
CA GLY A 426 5.45 9.83 -18.79
C GLY A 426 4.64 9.40 -17.56
N ILE A 427 4.00 8.22 -17.62
CA ILE A 427 3.24 7.64 -16.50
C ILE A 427 4.01 6.41 -15.99
N HIS A 428 4.30 6.39 -14.70
CA HIS A 428 5.16 5.43 -14.03
C HIS A 428 4.49 4.85 -12.80
N PHE A 429 4.78 3.57 -12.48
CA PHE A 429 4.17 2.84 -11.39
C PHE A 429 5.20 2.43 -10.34
N ILE A 430 4.85 2.63 -9.07
CA ILE A 430 5.52 2.07 -7.90
C ILE A 430 4.52 1.14 -7.23
N LEU A 431 4.74 -0.16 -7.36
CA LEU A 431 3.89 -1.21 -6.81
C LEU A 431 4.47 -1.68 -5.48
N ALA A 432 3.70 -1.61 -4.41
CA ALA A 432 4.15 -2.05 -3.09
C ALA A 432 3.27 -3.19 -2.56
N SER A 433 3.89 -4.15 -1.86
CA SER A 433 3.21 -5.32 -1.29
C SER A 433 3.95 -5.85 -0.07
N GLN A 434 3.22 -6.48 0.85
CA GLN A 434 3.83 -7.23 1.95
C GLN A 434 4.23 -8.64 1.52
N THR A 435 3.48 -9.26 0.61
CA THR A 435 3.74 -10.61 0.12
C THR A 435 3.48 -10.69 -1.38
N ILE A 436 4.36 -11.40 -2.10
CA ILE A 436 4.22 -11.67 -3.54
C ILE A 436 4.20 -13.19 -3.78
N ALA A 437 4.96 -13.97 -2.99
CA ALA A 437 5.13 -15.40 -3.16
C ALA A 437 3.88 -16.23 -2.79
N HIS A 438 2.97 -15.65 -1.99
CA HIS A 438 1.74 -16.28 -1.57
C HIS A 438 0.52 -15.53 -2.13
N GLY A 439 -0.29 -16.18 -2.96
CA GLY A 439 -1.60 -15.67 -3.40
C GLY A 439 -1.69 -15.21 -4.84
N ILE A 440 -0.60 -14.89 -5.49
CA ILE A 440 -0.63 -14.50 -6.89
C ILE A 440 -0.31 -15.74 -7.73
N THR A 441 -1.33 -16.41 -8.26
CA THR A 441 -1.14 -17.50 -9.23
C THR A 441 -0.76 -16.90 -10.58
N LEU A 442 0.50 -16.45 -10.67
CA LEU A 442 0.99 -15.56 -11.72
C LEU A 442 1.71 -16.29 -12.83
N SER A 443 1.07 -17.21 -13.53
CA SER A 443 1.63 -17.71 -14.81
C SER A 443 1.57 -16.66 -15.94
N LYS A 444 0.77 -15.59 -15.76
CA LYS A 444 0.70 -14.43 -16.68
C LYS A 444 1.27 -13.13 -16.11
N ASP A 445 1.54 -13.10 -14.84
CA ASP A 445 1.98 -11.90 -14.12
C ASP A 445 3.48 -11.67 -14.21
N SER A 446 4.21 -12.61 -14.80
CA SER A 446 5.60 -12.41 -15.25
C SER A 446 5.75 -11.13 -16.09
N ASP A 447 4.70 -10.71 -16.83
CA ASP A 447 4.73 -9.49 -17.63
C ASP A 447 4.81 -8.22 -16.77
N ILE A 448 4.12 -8.17 -15.62
CA ILE A 448 4.17 -7.02 -14.70
C ILE A 448 5.56 -6.91 -14.09
N PHE A 449 6.08 -8.01 -13.54
CA PHE A 449 7.41 -8.03 -12.91
C PHE A 449 8.56 -7.84 -13.91
N ALA A 450 8.38 -8.30 -15.16
CA ALA A 450 9.33 -8.04 -16.23
C ALA A 450 9.39 -6.55 -16.62
N GLN A 451 8.39 -5.75 -16.27
CA GLN A 451 8.36 -4.31 -16.51
C GLN A 451 8.72 -3.46 -15.28
N THR A 452 9.20 -4.11 -14.20
CA THR A 452 9.66 -3.44 -12.97
C THR A 452 11.16 -3.68 -12.75
N PRO A 453 12.03 -2.93 -13.45
CA PRO A 453 13.49 -3.08 -13.31
C PRO A 453 14.02 -2.64 -11.94
N ILE A 454 13.34 -1.69 -11.29
CA ILE A 454 13.69 -1.21 -9.96
C ILE A 454 12.99 -2.10 -8.94
N ARG A 455 13.77 -2.75 -8.06
CA ARG A 455 13.27 -3.63 -7.02
C ARG A 455 13.82 -3.22 -5.67
N MET A 456 12.94 -3.00 -4.71
CA MET A 456 13.28 -2.56 -3.37
C MET A 456 12.70 -3.55 -2.38
N ALA A 457 13.55 -4.23 -1.63
CA ALA A 457 13.12 -5.26 -0.70
C ALA A 457 13.60 -4.93 0.72
N HIS A 458 12.67 -4.69 1.63
CA HIS A 458 12.94 -4.73 3.07
C HIS A 458 13.07 -6.17 3.55
N LYS A 459 13.37 -6.34 4.84
CA LYS A 459 13.46 -7.67 5.44
C LYS A 459 12.22 -8.52 5.11
N ASN A 460 12.48 -9.70 4.57
CA ASN A 460 11.49 -10.67 4.15
C ASN A 460 11.96 -12.10 4.43
N SER A 461 11.10 -13.09 4.22
CA SER A 461 11.54 -14.49 4.13
C SER A 461 12.41 -14.71 2.88
N VAL A 462 13.19 -15.78 2.87
CA VAL A 462 13.99 -16.20 1.70
C VAL A 462 13.12 -16.25 0.44
N ARG A 463 11.95 -16.91 0.54
CA ARG A 463 11.02 -17.07 -0.58
C ARG A 463 10.49 -15.73 -1.11
N GLU A 464 10.15 -14.80 -0.24
CA GLU A 464 9.69 -13.46 -0.63
C GLU A 464 10.85 -12.61 -1.20
N SER A 465 12.08 -12.79 -0.68
CA SER A 465 13.28 -12.16 -1.25
C SER A 465 13.48 -12.59 -2.70
N GLU A 466 13.42 -13.89 -2.98
CA GLU A 466 13.53 -14.42 -4.34
C GLU A 466 12.37 -13.99 -5.25
N ALA A 467 11.14 -13.95 -4.73
CA ALA A 467 9.99 -13.48 -5.48
C ALA A 467 10.13 -11.99 -5.88
N THR A 468 10.75 -11.19 -5.03
CA THR A 468 10.96 -9.77 -5.29
C THR A 468 12.20 -9.50 -6.12
N LEU A 469 13.35 -9.99 -5.66
CA LEU A 469 14.65 -9.67 -6.25
C LEU A 469 15.01 -10.59 -7.42
N GLY A 470 14.46 -11.81 -7.45
CA GLY A 470 14.73 -12.81 -8.47
C GLY A 470 15.29 -14.10 -7.88
N LEU A 471 15.16 -15.19 -8.63
CA LEU A 471 15.59 -16.51 -8.21
C LEU A 471 17.06 -16.51 -7.76
N GLY A 472 17.35 -17.06 -6.58
CA GLY A 472 18.67 -17.13 -5.97
C GLY A 472 19.13 -15.82 -5.30
N ASN A 473 18.34 -14.73 -5.36
CA ASN A 473 18.66 -13.48 -4.69
C ASN A 473 17.95 -13.38 -3.33
N ILE A 474 18.60 -13.90 -2.30
CA ILE A 474 18.08 -14.00 -0.93
C ILE A 474 18.50 -12.83 -0.02
N ALA A 475 19.11 -11.79 -0.57
CA ALA A 475 19.75 -10.72 0.19
C ALA A 475 18.81 -9.96 1.16
N ALA A 476 17.49 -9.96 0.90
CA ALA A 476 16.54 -9.32 1.78
C ALA A 476 16.21 -10.13 3.05
N ALA A 477 16.57 -11.41 3.11
CA ALA A 477 16.29 -12.25 4.26
C ALA A 477 17.10 -11.87 5.51
N ASP A 478 18.28 -11.28 5.33
CA ASP A 478 19.23 -10.96 6.40
C ASP A 478 19.31 -9.46 6.76
N LEU A 479 18.29 -8.70 6.40
CA LEU A 479 18.22 -7.27 6.70
C LEU A 479 17.78 -7.00 8.14
N LYS A 480 18.19 -5.85 8.68
CA LYS A 480 17.65 -5.27 9.90
C LYS A 480 16.46 -4.36 9.59
N THR A 481 15.65 -4.05 10.60
CA THR A 481 14.58 -3.05 10.46
C THR A 481 15.16 -1.70 10.02
N GLY A 482 14.54 -1.07 9.02
CA GLY A 482 15.03 0.18 8.44
C GLY A 482 16.09 0.01 7.35
N GLU A 483 16.56 -1.21 7.10
CA GLU A 483 17.41 -1.52 5.93
C GLU A 483 16.55 -2.01 4.75
N ALA A 484 17.03 -1.79 3.53
CA ALA A 484 16.46 -2.36 2.32
C ALA A 484 17.55 -2.69 1.29
N ILE A 485 17.29 -3.71 0.48
CA ILE A 485 18.05 -3.93 -0.76
C ILE A 485 17.39 -3.09 -1.85
N ILE A 486 18.14 -2.19 -2.43
CA ILE A 486 17.75 -1.43 -3.62
C ILE A 486 18.51 -2.02 -4.81
N ASN A 487 17.76 -2.58 -5.73
CA ASN A 487 18.30 -3.19 -6.96
C ASN A 487 17.70 -2.45 -8.17
N LEU A 488 18.57 -1.98 -9.05
CA LEU A 488 18.20 -1.16 -10.20
C LEU A 488 18.30 -1.92 -11.53
N ASP A 489 18.43 -3.25 -11.47
CA ASP A 489 18.68 -4.09 -12.65
C ASP A 489 17.98 -5.45 -12.52
N TYR A 490 16.65 -5.44 -12.51
CA TYR A 490 15.78 -6.63 -12.55
C TYR A 490 16.12 -7.71 -11.50
N GLY A 491 16.82 -7.33 -10.41
CA GLY A 491 17.21 -8.25 -9.35
C GLY A 491 18.55 -8.96 -9.56
N ALA A 492 19.38 -8.54 -10.53
CA ALA A 492 20.72 -9.06 -10.69
C ALA A 492 21.51 -8.90 -9.37
N ILE A 493 22.06 -9.99 -8.84
CA ILE A 493 22.70 -10.02 -7.50
C ILE A 493 23.83 -8.99 -7.40
N ALA A 494 24.61 -8.81 -8.46
CA ALA A 494 25.70 -7.82 -8.51
C ALA A 494 25.23 -6.36 -8.40
N SER A 495 23.95 -6.11 -8.67
CA SER A 495 23.33 -4.77 -8.60
C SER A 495 22.61 -4.51 -7.26
N ASN A 496 22.73 -5.40 -6.29
CA ASN A 496 22.19 -5.20 -4.96
C ASN A 496 22.94 -4.12 -4.20
N ARG A 497 22.21 -3.16 -3.63
CA ARG A 497 22.75 -2.15 -2.72
C ARG A 497 21.98 -2.21 -1.40
N LYS A 498 22.67 -2.52 -0.31
CA LYS A 498 22.08 -2.49 1.03
C LYS A 498 22.07 -1.06 1.53
N VAL A 499 20.90 -0.52 1.70
CA VAL A 499 20.66 0.89 1.99
C VAL A 499 20.01 1.04 3.36
N GLN A 500 20.52 1.95 4.18
CA GLN A 500 19.82 2.42 5.37
C GLN A 500 18.80 3.47 4.93
N ILE A 501 17.52 3.15 5.07
CA ILE A 501 16.42 4.03 4.65
C ILE A 501 16.31 5.22 5.61
N ALA A 502 16.08 6.41 5.06
CA ALA A 502 15.84 7.60 5.88
C ALA A 502 14.52 7.49 6.66
N TRP A 503 14.47 8.14 7.80
CA TRP A 503 13.29 8.21 8.64
C TRP A 503 12.35 9.33 8.19
N ALA A 504 11.12 8.96 7.88
CA ALA A 504 10.05 9.88 7.53
C ALA A 504 9.37 10.37 8.82
N ASP A 505 9.99 11.32 9.53
CA ASP A 505 9.40 11.94 10.71
C ASP A 505 8.18 12.76 10.31
N ASP A 506 6.99 12.35 10.73
CA ASP A 506 5.74 12.99 10.33
C ASP A 506 5.64 14.44 10.82
N ALA A 507 6.27 14.81 11.94
CA ALA A 507 6.31 16.20 12.41
C ALA A 507 7.04 17.09 11.39
N VAL A 508 8.23 16.67 10.93
CA VAL A 508 9.00 17.39 9.92
C VAL A 508 8.28 17.40 8.58
N LEU A 509 7.77 16.25 8.16
CA LEU A 509 7.12 16.07 6.86
C LEU A 509 5.78 16.82 6.76
N SER A 510 5.04 16.96 7.86
CA SER A 510 3.79 17.74 7.87
C SER A 510 4.05 19.24 7.65
N ASP A 511 5.14 19.77 8.23
CA ASP A 511 5.52 21.17 8.01
C ASP A 511 5.92 21.41 6.54
N LEU A 512 6.66 20.48 5.93
CA LEU A 512 6.99 20.55 4.50
C LEU A 512 5.74 20.53 3.61
N ARG A 513 4.75 19.66 3.89
CA ARG A 513 3.48 19.62 3.14
C ARG A 513 2.75 20.95 3.18
N ARG A 514 2.65 21.60 4.37
CA ARG A 514 2.05 22.93 4.53
C ARG A 514 2.81 24.00 3.76
N GLU A 515 4.14 23.94 3.76
CA GLU A 515 4.96 24.88 3.00
C GLU A 515 4.77 24.74 1.49
N TRP A 516 4.73 23.50 0.97
CA TRP A 516 4.48 23.27 -0.47
C TRP A 516 3.09 23.77 -0.88
N TRP A 517 2.08 23.57 -0.05
CA TRP A 517 0.74 24.08 -0.32
C TRP A 517 0.71 25.63 -0.38
N ARG A 518 1.35 26.30 0.59
CA ARG A 518 1.46 27.77 0.60
C ARG A 518 2.21 28.28 -0.63
N GLN A 519 3.32 27.63 -0.98
CA GLN A 519 4.13 28.00 -2.14
C GLN A 519 3.36 27.82 -3.45
N ALA A 520 2.63 26.71 -3.63
CA ALA A 520 1.80 26.50 -4.82
C ALA A 520 0.78 27.62 -5.01
N ARG A 521 0.12 28.03 -3.93
CA ARG A 521 -0.83 29.17 -3.95
C ARG A 521 -0.15 30.50 -4.27
N SER A 522 1.02 30.77 -3.67
CA SER A 522 1.75 32.01 -3.90
C SER A 522 2.23 32.16 -5.34
N LEU A 523 2.58 31.05 -5.99
CA LEU A 523 2.99 31.00 -7.40
C LEU A 523 1.82 30.96 -8.38
N GLY A 524 0.58 30.96 -7.89
CA GLY A 524 -0.62 30.85 -8.74
C GLY A 524 -0.72 29.53 -9.48
N ILE A 525 -0.03 28.49 -9.01
CA ILE A 525 -0.16 27.15 -9.58
C ILE A 525 -1.58 26.66 -9.27
N SER A 526 -2.33 26.40 -10.35
CA SER A 526 -3.69 25.88 -10.21
C SER A 526 -3.63 24.47 -9.63
N THR A 527 -3.84 24.35 -8.32
CA THR A 527 -3.97 23.08 -7.64
C THR A 527 -5.44 22.80 -7.39
N LYS A 528 -5.94 21.69 -7.91
CA LYS A 528 -7.23 21.16 -7.48
C LYS A 528 -6.99 20.34 -6.22
N ALA A 529 -7.93 20.40 -5.28
CA ALA A 529 -7.95 19.46 -4.19
C ALA A 529 -7.96 18.02 -4.73
N PRO A 530 -7.24 17.09 -4.11
CA PRO A 530 -7.21 15.72 -4.58
C PRO A 530 -8.62 15.13 -4.54
N SER A 531 -8.95 14.30 -5.52
CA SER A 531 -10.12 13.44 -5.43
C SER A 531 -9.80 12.36 -4.41
N VAL A 532 -10.48 12.39 -3.27
CA VAL A 532 -10.29 11.43 -2.19
C VAL A 532 -11.41 10.41 -2.23
N PHE A 533 -11.05 9.17 -2.44
CA PHE A 533 -11.93 8.02 -2.30
C PHE A 533 -11.57 7.28 -1.01
N ASP A 534 -12.54 7.22 -0.11
CA ASP A 534 -12.47 6.41 1.11
C ASP A 534 -13.57 5.34 1.01
N GLY A 535 -13.16 4.08 0.94
CA GLY A 535 -14.07 2.95 0.75
C GLY A 535 -15.10 2.81 1.87
N ASN A 536 -14.77 3.28 3.06
CA ASN A 536 -15.61 3.19 4.25
C ASN A 536 -16.43 4.45 4.54
N ARG A 537 -16.13 5.56 3.86
CA ARG A 537 -16.85 6.81 4.07
C ARG A 537 -18.23 6.75 3.44
N THR A 538 -19.24 6.92 4.27
CA THR A 538 -20.62 7.15 3.81
C THR A 538 -20.80 8.60 3.39
N ILE A 539 -21.60 8.82 2.35
CA ILE A 539 -21.91 10.13 1.78
C ILE A 539 -23.41 10.38 1.76
N SER A 540 -23.79 11.62 1.74
CA SER A 540 -25.19 12.05 1.58
C SER A 540 -25.33 13.00 0.39
N LEU A 541 -26.55 13.30 -0.03
CA LEU A 541 -26.80 14.30 -1.08
C LEU A 541 -26.28 15.69 -0.69
N GLY A 542 -26.12 15.98 0.60
CA GLY A 542 -25.49 17.20 1.10
C GLY A 542 -24.02 17.36 0.68
N ASP A 543 -23.33 16.24 0.39
CA ASP A 543 -21.95 16.25 -0.13
C ASP A 543 -21.88 16.55 -1.66
N ALA A 544 -23.01 16.75 -2.32
CA ALA A 544 -23.15 17.00 -3.75
C ALA A 544 -23.97 18.29 -4.08
N LEU A 545 -23.92 19.28 -3.19
CA LEU A 545 -24.66 20.54 -3.38
C LEU A 545 -24.39 21.25 -4.72
N PRO A 546 -23.16 21.31 -5.25
CA PRO A 546 -22.90 21.91 -6.56
C PRO A 546 -23.62 21.19 -7.70
N GLU A 547 -23.63 19.85 -7.67
CA GLU A 547 -24.32 19.01 -8.66
C GLU A 547 -25.83 19.14 -8.53
N LEU A 548 -26.36 19.20 -7.30
CA LEU A 548 -27.76 19.43 -7.04
C LEU A 548 -28.21 20.80 -7.58
N LYS A 549 -27.43 21.86 -7.34
CA LYS A 549 -27.72 23.20 -7.88
C LYS A 549 -27.76 23.23 -9.40
N ALA A 550 -26.94 22.41 -10.04
CA ALA A 550 -26.91 22.34 -11.50
C ALA A 550 -28.14 21.66 -12.13
N LEU A 551 -29.02 21.05 -11.34
CA LEU A 551 -30.28 20.50 -11.83
C LEU A 551 -31.35 21.59 -12.07
N ARG A 552 -31.21 22.75 -11.41
CA ARG A 552 -32.24 23.81 -11.46
C ARG A 552 -32.34 24.42 -12.85
N GLY A 553 -33.56 24.47 -13.39
CA GLY A 553 -33.86 25.12 -14.68
C GLY A 553 -33.46 24.30 -15.90
N LYS A 554 -33.20 23.01 -15.75
CA LYS A 554 -33.05 22.09 -16.87
C LYS A 554 -34.43 21.71 -17.43
N GLU A 555 -34.48 21.45 -18.74
CA GLU A 555 -35.68 20.93 -19.41
C GLU A 555 -35.93 19.47 -19.02
N ASP A 556 -34.84 18.68 -18.89
CA ASP A 556 -34.89 17.26 -18.53
C ASP A 556 -34.60 17.06 -17.03
N LEU A 557 -35.46 16.28 -16.39
CA LEU A 557 -35.27 15.91 -14.98
C LEU A 557 -34.18 14.85 -14.85
N GLU A 558 -33.24 15.10 -13.96
CA GLU A 558 -32.15 14.16 -13.63
C GLU A 558 -32.19 13.74 -12.16
N LEU A 559 -31.89 12.48 -11.88
CA LEU A 559 -31.69 11.94 -10.53
C LEU A 559 -30.21 11.91 -10.16
N LEU A 560 -29.92 12.23 -8.90
CA LEU A 560 -28.62 11.99 -8.27
C LEU A 560 -28.78 10.84 -7.27
N LEU A 561 -28.20 9.66 -7.54
CA LEU A 561 -28.40 8.46 -6.72
C LEU A 561 -27.22 8.12 -5.82
N GLY A 562 -26.06 8.67 -6.12
CA GLY A 562 -24.80 8.44 -5.42
C GLY A 562 -23.62 8.97 -6.23
N LYS A 563 -22.40 8.81 -5.72
CA LYS A 563 -21.17 9.17 -6.44
C LYS A 563 -20.63 7.99 -7.18
N THR A 564 -20.20 8.21 -8.43
CA THR A 564 -19.49 7.20 -9.22
C THR A 564 -18.15 6.88 -8.59
N ILE A 565 -17.73 5.62 -8.68
CA ILE A 565 -16.38 5.19 -8.32
C ILE A 565 -15.46 5.60 -9.47
N SER A 566 -14.99 6.83 -9.42
CA SER A 566 -14.14 7.43 -10.45
C SER A 566 -13.16 8.43 -9.83
N VAL A 567 -12.11 8.75 -10.56
CA VAL A 567 -11.14 9.78 -10.14
C VAL A 567 -11.80 11.14 -9.94
N ASP A 568 -12.85 11.43 -10.70
CA ASP A 568 -13.57 12.71 -10.60
C ASP A 568 -14.55 12.75 -9.43
N GLY A 569 -14.97 11.60 -8.88
CA GLY A 569 -15.89 11.49 -7.73
C GLY A 569 -17.22 12.21 -7.91
N LYS A 570 -17.73 12.31 -9.16
CA LYS A 570 -18.97 13.03 -9.48
C LYS A 570 -20.21 12.19 -9.16
N SER A 571 -21.30 12.86 -8.91
CA SER A 571 -22.62 12.22 -8.80
C SER A 571 -22.98 11.54 -10.12
N LEU A 572 -23.48 10.31 -10.02
CA LEU A 572 -24.14 9.66 -11.15
C LEU A 572 -25.44 10.42 -11.44
N LYS A 573 -25.55 10.96 -12.64
CA LYS A 573 -26.74 11.61 -13.16
C LYS A 573 -27.50 10.64 -14.02
N VAL A 574 -28.75 10.45 -13.74
CA VAL A 574 -29.64 9.57 -14.48
C VAL A 574 -30.83 10.38 -14.95
N ASP A 575 -31.11 10.36 -16.24
CA ASP A 575 -32.28 10.99 -16.82
C ASP A 575 -33.58 10.35 -16.28
N PHE A 576 -34.58 11.16 -15.98
CA PHE A 576 -35.88 10.70 -15.48
C PHE A 576 -37.03 11.40 -16.21
N SER A 577 -37.06 11.21 -17.51
CA SER A 577 -38.06 11.76 -18.42
C SER A 577 -39.44 11.12 -18.23
N ASN A 578 -40.48 11.75 -18.83
CA ASN A 578 -41.84 11.22 -18.87
C ASN A 578 -42.04 10.20 -20.00
N GLU A 579 -41.17 9.16 -20.02
CA GLU A 579 -41.21 8.08 -21.01
C GLU A 579 -41.71 6.77 -20.39
N VAL A 580 -42.17 5.86 -21.22
CA VAL A 580 -42.60 4.51 -20.80
C VAL A 580 -41.41 3.79 -20.13
N GLY A 581 -41.69 3.11 -18.99
CA GLY A 581 -40.64 2.38 -18.26
C GLY A 581 -39.87 3.24 -17.25
N ARG A 582 -39.97 4.57 -17.29
CA ARG A 582 -39.18 5.47 -16.41
C ARG A 582 -39.72 5.45 -14.96
N ASN A 583 -39.54 4.32 -14.32
CA ASN A 583 -39.74 4.10 -12.90
C ASN A 583 -38.42 3.67 -12.25
N LEU A 584 -38.24 3.96 -10.96
CA LEU A 584 -37.07 3.58 -10.19
C LEU A 584 -37.42 2.46 -9.22
N ILE A 585 -36.62 1.39 -9.20
CA ILE A 585 -36.66 0.38 -8.17
C ILE A 585 -35.32 0.19 -7.50
N VAL A 586 -35.30 0.19 -6.17
CA VAL A 586 -34.15 -0.14 -5.32
C VAL A 586 -34.39 -1.54 -4.77
N LEU A 587 -33.45 -2.44 -5.03
CA LEU A 587 -33.53 -3.86 -4.74
C LEU A 587 -32.50 -4.29 -3.67
N GLY A 588 -32.96 -5.05 -2.70
CA GLY A 588 -32.12 -5.64 -1.67
C GLY A 588 -32.19 -4.93 -0.31
N ALA A 589 -31.53 -5.55 0.68
CA ALA A 589 -31.40 -4.96 2.00
C ALA A 589 -30.50 -3.72 1.94
N GLY A 590 -30.95 -2.64 2.56
CA GLY A 590 -30.25 -1.35 2.50
C GLY A 590 -29.39 -1.05 3.73
N GLU A 591 -29.28 -1.98 4.68
CA GLU A 591 -28.49 -1.77 5.90
C GLU A 591 -27.03 -1.55 5.57
N ASN A 592 -26.43 -0.49 6.16
CA ASN A 592 -24.99 -0.21 6.01
C ASN A 592 -24.30 -0.37 7.39
N ARG A 593 -23.46 -1.41 7.52
CA ARG A 593 -22.76 -1.74 8.76
C ARG A 593 -21.53 -0.86 9.03
N LEU A 594 -21.08 -0.10 8.05
CA LEU A 594 -19.93 0.83 8.20
C LEU A 594 -20.31 2.08 8.99
N TYR A 595 -21.60 2.42 9.03
CA TYR A 595 -22.06 3.57 9.78
C TYR A 595 -22.14 3.24 11.28
N ARG A 596 -21.23 3.78 12.06
CA ARG A 596 -21.12 3.57 13.53
C ARG A 596 -21.46 4.83 14.34
N GLY A 597 -22.45 5.60 13.91
CA GLY A 597 -22.94 6.72 14.73
C GLY A 597 -23.76 6.21 15.93
N PRO A 598 -23.71 6.84 17.10
CA PRO A 598 -24.59 6.49 18.20
C PRO A 598 -26.04 6.77 17.79
N ASN A 599 -26.87 5.74 17.71
CA ASN A 599 -28.31 5.73 17.40
C ASN A 599 -28.73 5.75 15.93
N GLU A 600 -27.88 5.45 14.95
CA GLU A 600 -28.26 5.55 13.54
C GLU A 600 -27.83 4.31 12.73
N SER A 601 -28.71 3.32 12.61
CA SER A 601 -28.64 2.38 11.50
C SER A 601 -29.29 3.04 10.29
N ARG A 602 -28.52 3.74 9.45
CA ARG A 602 -29.04 4.37 8.23
C ARG A 602 -29.14 3.35 7.12
N ASN A 603 -30.24 3.42 6.36
CA ASN A 603 -30.54 2.51 5.29
C ASN A 603 -30.27 3.17 3.92
N ALA A 604 -29.34 2.61 3.14
CA ALA A 604 -28.97 3.14 1.84
C ALA A 604 -30.13 3.15 0.83
N ALA A 605 -31.09 2.20 0.91
CA ALA A 605 -32.23 2.20 0.02
C ALA A 605 -33.11 3.44 0.23
N ILE A 606 -33.30 3.81 1.48
CA ILE A 606 -34.06 5.03 1.83
C ILE A 606 -33.27 6.27 1.38
N GLY A 607 -31.95 6.31 1.60
CA GLY A 607 -31.11 7.41 1.15
C GLY A 607 -31.13 7.64 -0.37
N VAL A 608 -31.11 6.56 -1.14
CA VAL A 608 -31.28 6.62 -2.62
C VAL A 608 -32.62 7.19 -3.01
N LEU A 609 -33.72 6.73 -2.37
CA LEU A 609 -35.05 7.26 -2.66
C LEU A 609 -35.23 8.72 -2.22
N GLU A 610 -34.70 9.11 -1.06
CA GLU A 610 -34.68 10.51 -0.61
C GLU A 610 -33.92 11.40 -1.58
N SER A 611 -32.76 10.94 -2.02
CA SER A 611 -31.95 11.67 -2.99
C SER A 611 -32.67 11.81 -4.34
N ALA A 612 -33.38 10.77 -4.79
CA ALA A 612 -34.19 10.81 -5.99
C ALA A 612 -35.32 11.84 -5.83
N MET A 613 -36.09 11.78 -4.73
CA MET A 613 -37.21 12.73 -4.47
C MET A 613 -36.70 14.18 -4.45
N ILE A 614 -35.56 14.45 -3.77
CA ILE A 614 -35.04 15.81 -3.67
C ILE A 614 -34.49 16.28 -5.02
N SER A 615 -33.84 15.40 -5.80
CA SER A 615 -33.39 15.73 -7.14
C SER A 615 -34.55 16.15 -8.05
N LEU A 616 -35.64 15.38 -8.01
CA LEU A 616 -36.87 15.66 -8.76
C LEU A 616 -37.54 16.97 -8.30
N ALA A 617 -37.63 17.19 -7.00
CA ALA A 617 -38.16 18.43 -6.46
C ALA A 617 -37.35 19.67 -6.85
N TYR A 618 -36.00 19.52 -6.85
CA TYR A 618 -35.07 20.59 -7.17
C TYR A 618 -35.09 20.98 -8.65
N GLY A 619 -35.24 19.98 -9.53
CA GLY A 619 -35.33 20.13 -10.99
C GLY A 619 -36.70 20.55 -11.47
N SER A 620 -37.76 20.25 -10.70
CA SER A 620 -39.15 20.55 -11.10
C SER A 620 -39.49 22.05 -11.03
N VAL A 621 -40.43 22.46 -11.86
CA VAL A 621 -41.06 23.79 -11.71
C VAL A 621 -41.81 23.83 -10.39
N ARG A 622 -41.67 24.90 -9.64
CA ARG A 622 -42.23 25.06 -8.30
C ARG A 622 -43.74 24.80 -8.31
N GLY A 623 -44.19 23.86 -7.50
CA GLY A 623 -45.62 23.50 -7.38
C GLY A 623 -46.12 22.43 -8.35
N ASN A 624 -45.29 21.93 -9.26
CA ASN A 624 -45.70 20.95 -10.29
C ASN A 624 -45.40 19.48 -9.89
N ALA A 625 -44.82 19.21 -8.71
CA ALA A 625 -44.50 17.85 -8.26
C ALA A 625 -45.27 17.51 -6.99
N GLN A 626 -45.88 16.31 -6.96
CA GLN A 626 -46.53 15.72 -5.80
C GLN A 626 -45.92 14.40 -5.43
N PHE A 627 -45.53 14.22 -4.15
CA PHE A 627 -44.91 13.00 -3.61
C PHE A 627 -45.91 12.31 -2.67
N VAL A 628 -46.34 11.10 -3.04
CA VAL A 628 -47.30 10.28 -2.27
C VAL A 628 -46.56 9.05 -1.74
N ILE A 629 -46.37 8.96 -0.43
CA ILE A 629 -45.55 7.95 0.22
C ILE A 629 -46.41 6.94 0.98
N CYS A 630 -46.11 5.65 0.77
CA CYS A 630 -46.56 4.53 1.57
C CYS A 630 -45.37 3.87 2.27
N ASP A 631 -45.24 4.09 3.58
CA ASP A 631 -44.21 3.50 4.40
C ASP A 631 -44.68 2.19 5.04
N LEU A 632 -44.19 1.06 4.56
CA LEU A 632 -44.45 -0.29 5.05
C LEU A 632 -43.26 -0.87 5.85
N CYS A 633 -42.28 -0.06 6.19
CA CYS A 633 -41.15 -0.45 7.02
C CYS A 633 -41.62 -0.85 8.43
N ASP A 634 -40.79 -1.57 9.16
CA ASP A 634 -41.02 -1.79 10.58
C ASP A 634 -40.81 -0.48 11.37
N LYS A 635 -41.28 -0.48 12.61
CA LYS A 635 -41.27 0.73 13.44
C LYS A 635 -39.85 1.22 13.79
N GLU A 636 -38.89 0.34 13.80
CA GLU A 636 -37.50 0.71 14.08
C GLU A 636 -36.90 1.40 12.85
N THR A 637 -37.03 0.81 11.68
CA THR A 637 -36.58 1.39 10.41
C THR A 637 -37.22 2.73 10.13
N SER A 638 -38.54 2.86 10.32
CA SER A 638 -39.29 4.13 10.13
C SER A 638 -38.85 5.23 11.10
N LYS A 639 -38.46 4.89 12.35
CA LYS A 639 -37.96 5.88 13.33
C LYS A 639 -36.59 6.37 13.03
N ILE A 640 -35.71 5.47 12.58
CA ILE A 640 -34.30 5.74 12.40
C ILE A 640 -34.06 6.55 11.14
N ASN A 641 -34.81 6.30 10.08
CA ASN A 641 -34.54 6.91 8.76
C ASN A 641 -35.25 8.26 8.53
N ASN A 642 -36.06 8.71 9.45
CA ASN A 642 -36.66 10.05 9.54
C ASN A 642 -37.20 10.68 8.23
N VAL A 643 -37.92 9.90 7.44
CA VAL A 643 -38.54 10.32 6.17
C VAL A 643 -39.37 11.63 6.31
N ARG A 644 -39.79 11.96 7.53
CA ARG A 644 -40.52 13.20 7.82
C ARG A 644 -39.73 14.47 7.57
N GLU A 645 -38.41 14.46 7.87
CA GLU A 645 -37.55 15.62 7.59
C GLU A 645 -37.45 15.85 6.09
N THR A 646 -37.34 14.76 5.31
CA THR A 646 -37.33 14.84 3.85
C THR A 646 -38.65 15.40 3.32
N LEU A 647 -39.81 14.98 3.87
CA LEU A 647 -41.09 15.54 3.49
C LEU A 647 -41.20 17.04 3.79
N GLN A 648 -40.76 17.49 4.96
CA GLN A 648 -40.70 18.92 5.31
C GLN A 648 -39.77 19.71 4.37
N LEU A 649 -38.67 19.11 3.94
CA LEU A 649 -37.76 19.70 2.96
C LEU A 649 -38.48 19.87 1.61
N LEU A 650 -39.19 18.84 1.12
CA LEU A 650 -39.97 18.88 -0.12
C LEU A 650 -41.09 19.93 -0.09
N GLU A 651 -41.79 20.05 1.04
CA GLU A 651 -42.78 21.11 1.26
C GLU A 651 -42.15 22.52 1.21
N THR A 652 -40.95 22.67 1.81
CA THR A 652 -40.20 23.93 1.74
C THR A 652 -39.81 24.27 0.30
N MET A 653 -39.56 23.25 -0.53
CA MET A 653 -39.31 23.40 -1.96
C MET A 653 -40.58 23.78 -2.77
N GLY A 654 -41.74 23.70 -2.15
CA GLY A 654 -43.03 24.00 -2.75
C GLY A 654 -43.71 22.82 -3.42
N CYS A 655 -43.30 21.58 -3.11
CA CYS A 655 -43.93 20.38 -3.60
C CYS A 655 -45.11 19.94 -2.70
N GLY A 656 -46.09 19.26 -3.29
CA GLY A 656 -47.11 18.58 -2.52
C GLY A 656 -46.58 17.29 -1.90
N THR A 657 -46.86 17.04 -0.63
CA THR A 657 -46.44 15.81 0.05
C THR A 657 -47.62 15.15 0.78
N GLU A 658 -47.71 13.84 0.64
CA GLU A 658 -48.72 13.03 1.33
C GLU A 658 -48.08 11.75 1.88
N CYS A 659 -48.23 11.47 3.17
CA CYS A 659 -47.86 10.19 3.77
C CYS A 659 -49.11 9.43 4.15
N LEU A 660 -49.43 8.38 3.39
CA LEU A 660 -50.72 7.70 3.47
C LEU A 660 -50.64 6.31 4.08
N SER A 661 -51.65 5.91 4.82
CA SER A 661 -51.87 4.51 5.21
C SER A 661 -52.15 3.66 3.97
N THR A 662 -51.93 2.34 4.07
CA THR A 662 -52.14 1.37 2.99
C THR A 662 -53.49 1.53 2.29
N ASP A 663 -54.61 1.70 3.05
CA ASP A 663 -55.96 1.82 2.51
C ASP A 663 -56.14 3.13 1.71
N LYS A 664 -55.69 4.26 2.26
CA LYS A 664 -55.77 5.56 1.60
C LYS A 664 -54.83 5.63 0.37
N PHE A 665 -53.67 4.99 0.46
CA PHE A 665 -52.78 4.91 -0.67
C PHE A 665 -53.37 4.08 -1.81
N THR A 666 -54.00 2.93 -1.49
CA THR A 666 -54.73 2.12 -2.47
C THR A 666 -55.87 2.91 -3.13
N GLN A 667 -56.63 3.69 -2.35
CA GLN A 667 -57.64 4.58 -2.89
C GLN A 667 -57.02 5.59 -3.87
N ARG A 668 -55.93 6.24 -3.49
CA ARG A 668 -55.24 7.23 -4.33
C ARG A 668 -54.69 6.62 -5.63
N VAL A 669 -54.16 5.40 -5.58
CA VAL A 669 -53.75 4.65 -6.76
C VAL A 669 -54.89 4.35 -7.70
N ASN A 670 -56.08 3.95 -7.17
CA ASN A 670 -57.28 3.71 -7.98
C ASN A 670 -57.80 4.99 -8.63
N GLU A 671 -57.81 6.12 -7.93
CA GLU A 671 -58.16 7.44 -8.49
C GLU A 671 -57.25 7.81 -9.67
N LEU A 672 -55.93 7.59 -9.52
CA LEU A 672 -54.97 7.83 -10.61
C LEU A 672 -55.16 6.87 -11.78
N TYR A 673 -55.53 5.61 -11.51
CA TYR A 673 -55.81 4.63 -12.56
C TYR A 673 -57.06 4.98 -13.36
N GLU A 674 -58.14 5.38 -12.69
CA GLU A 674 -59.41 5.78 -13.33
C GLU A 674 -59.23 7.05 -14.18
N GLY A 675 -58.47 8.03 -13.68
CA GLY A 675 -58.21 9.29 -14.39
C GLY A 675 -57.04 9.25 -15.38
N LEU A 676 -56.33 8.10 -15.55
CA LEU A 676 -55.06 8.04 -16.30
C LEU A 676 -55.22 8.41 -17.78
N ALA A 677 -56.35 8.04 -18.41
CA ALA A 677 -56.55 8.29 -19.83
C ALA A 677 -56.64 9.79 -20.19
N ASP A 678 -57.18 10.57 -19.27
CA ASP A 678 -57.45 12.02 -19.45
C ASP A 678 -56.26 12.88 -18.93
N ARG A 679 -55.25 12.25 -18.33
CA ARG A 679 -54.12 12.92 -17.69
C ARG A 679 -52.99 13.22 -18.67
N SER A 680 -52.32 14.39 -18.48
CA SER A 680 -51.12 14.85 -19.11
C SER A 680 -50.03 15.18 -18.07
N PRO A 681 -48.73 15.13 -18.40
CA PRO A 681 -47.65 15.65 -17.55
C PRO A 681 -47.84 17.13 -17.16
N ASP A 682 -48.52 17.91 -17.98
CA ASP A 682 -48.85 19.33 -17.71
C ASP A 682 -49.82 19.53 -16.53
N ASP A 683 -50.58 18.50 -16.17
CA ASP A 683 -51.47 18.49 -14.97
C ASP A 683 -50.69 18.34 -13.65
N GLY A 684 -49.34 18.32 -13.72
CA GLY A 684 -48.42 18.06 -12.62
C GLY A 684 -47.97 16.59 -12.56
N ILE A 685 -46.81 16.37 -12.00
CA ILE A 685 -46.16 15.04 -11.93
C ILE A 685 -46.41 14.44 -10.54
N VAL A 686 -46.91 13.21 -10.51
CA VAL A 686 -47.14 12.46 -9.27
C VAL A 686 -46.12 11.35 -9.15
N TYR A 687 -45.40 11.37 -8.06
CA TYR A 687 -44.46 10.31 -7.69
C TYR A 687 -45.05 9.45 -6.59
N LEU A 688 -45.24 8.15 -6.87
CA LEU A 688 -45.73 7.14 -5.94
C LEU A 688 -44.58 6.42 -5.30
N ILE A 689 -44.32 6.64 -4.02
CA ILE A 689 -43.18 6.12 -3.29
C ILE A 689 -43.61 4.96 -2.39
N PHE A 690 -42.93 3.82 -2.56
CA PHE A 690 -43.14 2.65 -1.72
C PHE A 690 -41.87 2.30 -0.96
N LEU A 691 -41.96 2.24 0.35
CA LEU A 691 -40.92 1.68 1.20
C LEU A 691 -41.34 0.25 1.61
N CYS A 692 -40.53 -0.77 1.24
CA CYS A 692 -40.84 -2.20 1.43
C CYS A 692 -42.12 -2.67 0.68
N MET A 693 -42.21 -2.42 -0.60
CA MET A 693 -43.38 -2.71 -1.43
C MET A 693 -43.80 -4.18 -1.41
N GLU A 694 -42.91 -5.12 -1.18
CA GLU A 694 -43.18 -6.55 -1.07
C GLU A 694 -44.19 -6.89 0.07
N LYS A 695 -44.44 -5.97 0.99
CA LYS A 695 -45.43 -6.13 2.08
C LYS A 695 -46.83 -5.67 1.69
N MET A 696 -46.99 -5.05 0.54
CA MET A 696 -48.27 -4.52 0.09
C MET A 696 -49.05 -5.56 -0.71
N ARG A 697 -50.36 -5.64 -0.46
CA ARG A 697 -51.28 -6.36 -1.34
C ARG A 697 -51.75 -5.42 -2.45
N VAL A 698 -51.39 -5.76 -3.69
CA VAL A 698 -51.72 -4.96 -4.87
C VAL A 698 -52.71 -5.67 -5.78
N VAL A 699 -53.53 -4.92 -6.53
CA VAL A 699 -54.35 -5.42 -7.63
C VAL A 699 -53.45 -5.40 -8.89
N PRO A 700 -53.00 -6.56 -9.42
CA PRO A 700 -52.00 -6.60 -10.47
C PRO A 700 -52.31 -5.72 -11.69
N GLN A 701 -53.52 -5.77 -12.17
CA GLN A 701 -53.94 -5.04 -13.38
C GLN A 701 -53.88 -3.51 -13.25
N VAL A 702 -54.19 -2.99 -12.07
CA VAL A 702 -54.12 -1.54 -11.78
C VAL A 702 -52.66 -1.07 -11.78
N TYR A 703 -51.82 -1.77 -11.04
CA TYR A 703 -50.41 -1.40 -10.90
C TYR A 703 -49.65 -1.61 -12.21
N GLU A 704 -49.88 -2.72 -12.93
CA GLU A 704 -49.27 -2.99 -14.22
C GLU A 704 -49.56 -1.89 -15.23
N LYS A 705 -50.80 -1.46 -15.36
CA LYS A 705 -51.20 -0.38 -16.27
C LYS A 705 -50.54 0.95 -15.86
N LEU A 706 -50.57 1.30 -14.56
CA LEU A 706 -49.97 2.55 -14.09
C LEU A 706 -48.46 2.55 -14.27
N MET A 707 -47.76 1.44 -14.00
CA MET A 707 -46.31 1.34 -14.20
C MET A 707 -45.92 1.43 -15.67
N ARG A 708 -46.75 0.87 -16.58
CA ARG A 708 -46.49 0.89 -18.01
C ARG A 708 -46.82 2.23 -18.64
N GLU A 709 -48.04 2.75 -18.44
CA GLU A 709 -48.57 3.92 -19.13
C GLU A 709 -48.44 5.22 -18.33
N GLY A 710 -48.30 5.10 -17.00
CA GLY A 710 -48.23 6.23 -16.08
C GLY A 710 -47.09 7.21 -16.33
N PRO A 711 -45.86 6.76 -16.56
CA PRO A 711 -44.76 7.70 -16.79
C PRO A 711 -45.02 8.67 -17.94
N ALA A 712 -45.54 8.20 -19.07
CA ALA A 712 -45.92 9.07 -20.20
C ALA A 712 -47.05 10.04 -19.86
N ARG A 713 -47.73 9.86 -18.72
CA ARG A 713 -48.85 10.67 -18.20
C ARG A 713 -48.48 11.43 -16.92
N GLY A 714 -47.18 11.47 -16.56
CA GLY A 714 -46.69 12.13 -15.35
C GLY A 714 -47.01 11.39 -14.04
N VAL A 715 -47.11 10.06 -14.06
CA VAL A 715 -47.24 9.22 -12.85
C VAL A 715 -46.09 8.23 -12.81
N HIS A 716 -45.19 8.36 -11.85
CA HIS A 716 -43.99 7.54 -11.73
C HIS A 716 -43.98 6.78 -10.41
N PHE A 717 -43.29 5.64 -10.41
CA PHE A 717 -43.05 4.81 -9.23
C PHE A 717 -41.61 4.92 -8.79
N LEU A 718 -41.41 5.14 -7.48
CA LEU A 718 -40.10 5.07 -6.79
C LEU A 718 -40.22 4.01 -5.69
N VAL A 719 -39.63 2.85 -5.89
CA VAL A 719 -39.91 1.66 -5.08
C VAL A 719 -38.68 1.14 -4.40
N TRP A 720 -38.79 0.78 -3.12
CA TRP A 720 -37.84 -0.09 -2.45
C TRP A 720 -38.46 -1.47 -2.24
N TRP A 721 -37.75 -2.50 -2.75
CA TRP A 721 -38.06 -3.90 -2.60
C TRP A 721 -36.93 -4.59 -1.83
N GLN A 722 -37.18 -4.89 -0.54
CA GLN A 722 -36.11 -5.32 0.40
C GLN A 722 -35.56 -6.71 0.08
N LYS A 723 -36.37 -7.63 -0.40
CA LYS A 723 -36.00 -9.02 -0.68
C LYS A 723 -35.71 -9.21 -2.17
N GLY A 724 -34.54 -8.85 -2.63
CA GLY A 724 -34.12 -8.93 -4.05
C GLY A 724 -34.45 -10.25 -4.71
N GLY A 725 -34.24 -11.40 -4.04
CA GLY A 725 -34.54 -12.73 -4.56
C GLY A 725 -36.03 -13.04 -4.78
N THR A 726 -36.93 -12.24 -4.22
CA THR A 726 -38.38 -12.40 -4.44
C THR A 726 -38.94 -11.46 -5.53
N TYR A 727 -38.06 -10.62 -6.11
CA TYR A 727 -38.44 -9.71 -7.18
C TYR A 727 -38.89 -10.44 -8.45
N ASP A 728 -38.27 -11.59 -8.76
CA ASP A 728 -38.65 -12.43 -9.90
C ASP A 728 -39.97 -13.14 -9.72
N SER A 729 -40.38 -13.40 -8.46
CA SER A 729 -41.64 -13.99 -8.09
C SER A 729 -42.67 -12.95 -7.70
N MET A 730 -42.68 -11.77 -8.32
CA MET A 730 -43.64 -10.71 -8.03
C MET A 730 -45.08 -11.22 -8.11
N ASP A 731 -45.48 -12.07 -7.16
CA ASP A 731 -46.76 -12.73 -7.08
C ASP A 731 -47.94 -11.74 -6.94
N GLY A 732 -47.62 -10.46 -6.64
CA GLY A 732 -48.61 -9.40 -6.46
C GLY A 732 -48.78 -8.44 -7.64
N ILE A 733 -47.82 -8.31 -8.54
CA ILE A 733 -47.80 -7.27 -9.59
C ILE A 733 -47.84 -7.86 -11.00
N GLY A 734 -47.72 -9.20 -11.14
CA GLY A 734 -47.68 -9.90 -12.42
C GLY A 734 -46.25 -10.09 -12.98
N ARG A 735 -46.10 -11.13 -13.81
CA ARG A 735 -44.78 -11.52 -14.36
C ARG A 735 -44.09 -10.48 -15.27
N GLY A 736 -44.82 -9.49 -15.78
CA GLY A 736 -44.28 -8.44 -16.65
C GLY A 736 -43.84 -7.16 -15.92
N ALA A 737 -44.14 -7.01 -14.65
CA ALA A 737 -43.92 -5.75 -13.93
C ALA A 737 -42.46 -5.34 -13.82
N ARG A 738 -41.54 -6.29 -13.83
CA ARG A 738 -40.08 -6.00 -13.84
C ARG A 738 -39.63 -5.25 -15.11
N GLU A 739 -40.35 -5.38 -16.21
CA GLU A 739 -40.05 -4.74 -17.49
C GLU A 739 -40.45 -3.24 -17.48
N TYR A 740 -41.20 -2.80 -16.45
CA TYR A 740 -41.64 -1.41 -16.31
C TYR A 740 -40.75 -0.58 -15.39
N PHE A 741 -39.61 -1.11 -14.97
CA PHE A 741 -38.57 -0.41 -14.23
C PHE A 741 -37.29 -0.39 -15.04
N ASP A 742 -37.05 0.62 -15.87
CA ASP A 742 -35.80 0.76 -16.63
C ASP A 742 -34.65 1.08 -15.70
N LEU A 743 -34.93 1.86 -14.65
CA LEU A 743 -33.89 2.24 -13.68
C LEU A 743 -33.93 1.34 -12.44
N LYS A 744 -32.87 0.57 -12.25
CA LYS A 744 -32.70 -0.37 -11.15
C LYS A 744 -31.45 -0.04 -10.34
N VAL A 745 -31.57 -0.07 -9.02
CA VAL A 745 -30.46 0.09 -8.08
C VAL A 745 -30.37 -1.17 -7.23
N LEU A 746 -29.31 -1.94 -7.37
CA LEU A 746 -29.06 -3.15 -6.60
C LEU A 746 -28.14 -2.83 -5.41
N LEU A 747 -28.58 -3.17 -4.21
CA LEU A 747 -27.83 -3.09 -2.96
C LEU A 747 -27.37 -4.52 -2.56
N HIS A 748 -27.73 -5.00 -1.37
CA HIS A 748 -27.39 -6.35 -0.93
C HIS A 748 -28.31 -7.39 -1.60
N VAL A 749 -28.03 -7.68 -2.86
CA VAL A 749 -28.66 -8.72 -3.68
C VAL A 749 -27.60 -9.76 -4.04
N ASP A 750 -27.88 -11.04 -3.83
CA ASP A 750 -26.93 -12.10 -4.17
C ASP A 750 -26.72 -12.21 -5.70
N GLU A 751 -25.57 -12.80 -6.08
CA GLU A 751 -25.14 -12.85 -7.49
C GLU A 751 -26.19 -13.54 -8.39
N LYS A 752 -26.84 -14.61 -7.94
CA LYS A 752 -27.84 -15.33 -8.72
C LYS A 752 -29.07 -14.46 -8.98
N SER A 753 -29.56 -13.79 -7.94
CA SER A 753 -30.66 -12.83 -8.07
C SER A 753 -30.31 -11.67 -8.97
N ALA A 754 -29.08 -11.12 -8.85
CA ALA A 754 -28.59 -10.06 -9.74
C ALA A 754 -28.53 -10.52 -11.21
N GLN A 755 -28.07 -11.74 -11.48
CA GLN A 755 -28.08 -12.33 -12.84
C GLN A 755 -29.48 -12.53 -13.39
N HIS A 756 -30.45 -12.87 -12.56
CA HIS A 756 -31.86 -12.94 -12.97
C HIS A 756 -32.45 -11.58 -13.31
N ILE A 757 -32.07 -10.53 -12.58
CA ILE A 757 -32.58 -9.18 -12.73
C ILE A 757 -31.97 -8.47 -13.93
N LEU A 758 -30.64 -8.56 -14.09
CA LEU A 758 -29.86 -7.81 -15.08
C LEU A 758 -29.41 -8.65 -16.28
N GLY A 759 -29.60 -9.97 -16.22
CA GLY A 759 -29.14 -10.92 -17.24
C GLY A 759 -27.91 -11.74 -16.79
N ILE A 760 -27.73 -12.89 -17.46
CA ILE A 760 -26.76 -13.93 -17.08
C ILE A 760 -25.28 -13.48 -17.08
N PHE A 761 -24.98 -12.37 -17.70
CA PHE A 761 -23.63 -11.80 -17.75
C PHE A 761 -23.38 -10.77 -16.65
N ALA A 762 -24.39 -10.41 -15.85
CA ALA A 762 -24.23 -9.47 -14.75
C ALA A 762 -23.30 -10.04 -13.69
N LYS A 763 -22.26 -9.27 -13.36
CA LYS A 763 -21.29 -9.59 -12.32
C LYS A 763 -21.52 -8.60 -11.17
N TRP A 764 -22.34 -8.97 -10.22
CA TRP A 764 -22.55 -8.20 -9.01
C TRP A 764 -22.30 -9.05 -7.78
N VAL A 765 -21.38 -8.58 -6.94
CA VAL A 765 -21.14 -9.11 -5.60
C VAL A 765 -21.47 -7.99 -4.63
N PRO A 766 -22.44 -8.16 -3.75
CA PRO A 766 -22.84 -7.11 -2.81
C PRO A 766 -21.69 -6.79 -1.85
N ARG A 767 -21.42 -5.51 -1.68
CA ARG A 767 -20.41 -4.98 -0.77
C ARG A 767 -21.01 -3.85 0.06
N GLU A 768 -20.47 -3.68 1.26
CA GLU A 768 -20.86 -2.56 2.11
C GLU A 768 -20.61 -1.23 1.39
N ASN A 769 -21.52 -0.28 1.55
CA ASN A 769 -21.42 1.06 0.96
C ASN A 769 -21.30 1.08 -0.57
N ARG A 770 -21.86 0.08 -1.27
CA ARG A 770 -21.88 -0.01 -2.74
C ARG A 770 -23.26 -0.31 -3.25
N ALA A 771 -23.59 0.27 -4.40
CA ALA A 771 -24.77 -0.04 -5.17
C ALA A 771 -24.42 -0.17 -6.65
N LEU A 772 -25.13 -1.04 -7.35
CA LEU A 772 -25.06 -1.17 -8.81
C LEU A 772 -26.29 -0.49 -9.41
N VAL A 773 -26.08 0.47 -10.27
CA VAL A 773 -27.14 1.17 -11.00
C VAL A 773 -27.15 0.66 -12.43
N ASP A 774 -28.30 0.19 -12.85
CA ASP A 774 -28.61 -0.22 -14.22
C ASP A 774 -29.74 0.66 -14.76
N ASP A 775 -29.51 1.23 -15.93
CA ASP A 775 -30.52 1.98 -16.66
C ASP A 775 -30.56 1.45 -18.10
N ALA A 776 -31.57 0.66 -18.40
CA ALA A 776 -31.72 -0.02 -19.66
C ALA A 776 -31.76 0.93 -20.89
N THR A 777 -32.12 2.21 -20.68
CA THR A 777 -32.30 3.20 -21.73
C THR A 777 -31.07 4.07 -21.94
N TYR A 778 -30.42 4.53 -20.86
CA TYR A 778 -29.39 5.57 -20.94
C TYR A 778 -27.96 5.14 -20.54
N LEU A 779 -27.81 3.96 -19.92
CA LEU A 779 -26.49 3.42 -19.58
C LEU A 779 -26.15 2.23 -20.49
N SER A 780 -24.99 2.27 -21.12
CA SER A 780 -24.48 1.14 -21.92
C SER A 780 -24.12 -0.09 -21.08
N ASP A 781 -23.69 0.14 -19.85
CA ASP A 781 -23.31 -0.88 -18.86
C ASP A 781 -23.72 -0.42 -17.46
N PRO A 782 -24.05 -1.37 -16.55
CA PRO A 782 -24.33 -1.02 -15.15
C PRO A 782 -23.15 -0.35 -14.46
N VAL A 783 -23.41 0.68 -13.64
CA VAL A 783 -22.40 1.51 -12.98
C VAL A 783 -22.41 1.27 -11.47
N THR A 784 -21.26 0.94 -10.89
CA THR A 784 -21.10 0.87 -9.44
C THR A 784 -20.94 2.27 -8.85
N ILE A 785 -21.70 2.55 -7.78
CA ILE A 785 -21.68 3.83 -7.08
C ILE A 785 -21.48 3.65 -5.56
N VAL A 786 -21.06 4.71 -4.89
CA VAL A 786 -21.27 4.89 -3.45
C VAL A 786 -22.65 5.54 -3.29
N PRO A 787 -23.67 4.83 -2.76
CA PRO A 787 -25.04 5.36 -2.68
C PRO A 787 -25.13 6.49 -1.65
N TYR A 788 -26.00 7.45 -1.89
CA TYR A 788 -26.29 8.45 -0.88
C TYR A 788 -27.07 7.82 0.28
N MET A 789 -26.62 8.13 1.48
CA MET A 789 -27.29 7.76 2.73
C MET A 789 -28.38 8.77 3.07
N PRO A 790 -29.37 8.43 3.91
CA PRO A 790 -30.40 9.35 4.37
C PRO A 790 -29.82 10.65 4.93
N LEU A 791 -30.52 11.75 4.67
CA LEU A 791 -30.09 13.08 5.09
C LEU A 791 -30.17 13.22 6.61
N GLY A 792 -29.13 13.85 7.19
CA GLY A 792 -29.19 14.37 8.55
C GLY A 792 -29.66 15.84 8.57
N ALA A 793 -30.01 16.35 9.74
CA ALA A 793 -30.51 17.73 9.92
C ALA A 793 -29.55 18.81 9.36
N CYS A 794 -28.25 18.61 9.49
CA CYS A 794 -27.22 19.50 8.92
C CYS A 794 -27.27 19.56 7.39
N SER A 795 -27.43 18.38 6.75
CA SER A 795 -27.53 18.28 5.28
C SER A 795 -28.83 18.94 4.76
N CYS A 796 -29.93 18.73 5.45
CA CYS A 796 -31.22 19.41 5.12
C CYS A 796 -31.07 20.94 5.20
N SER A 797 -30.45 21.45 6.27
CA SER A 797 -30.19 22.90 6.43
C SER A 797 -29.29 23.46 5.33
N ALA A 798 -28.26 22.71 4.92
CA ALA A 798 -27.37 23.12 3.83
C ALA A 798 -28.11 23.17 2.47
N ILE A 799 -29.00 22.19 2.20
CA ILE A 799 -29.82 22.19 0.98
C ILE A 799 -30.79 23.39 0.97
N ILE A 800 -31.47 23.68 2.07
CA ILE A 800 -32.37 24.83 2.20
C ILE A 800 -31.58 26.13 1.95
N SER A 801 -30.44 26.31 2.60
CA SER A 801 -29.57 27.48 2.38
C SER A 801 -29.08 27.60 0.95
N SER A 802 -29.01 26.50 0.22
CA SER A 802 -28.57 26.52 -1.19
C SER A 802 -29.65 26.99 -2.16
N MET A 803 -30.93 27.04 -1.71
CA MET A 803 -32.08 27.47 -2.51
C MET A 803 -32.33 28.98 -2.48
N THR A 804 -31.84 29.62 -1.41
CA THR A 804 -31.80 31.10 -1.27
C THR A 804 -30.63 31.68 -2.06
#